data_42856f2d1e7703f14e5ced64456ea020
#
_entry.id   42856f2d1e7703f14e5ced64456ea020
#
_cell.length_a   1.000
_cell.length_b   1.000
_cell.length_c   1.000
_cell.angle_alpha   90.00
_cell.angle_beta   90.00
_cell.angle_gamma   90.00
#
_symmetry.space_group_name_H-M   'P 1'
#
loop_
_entity.id
_entity.type
_entity.pdbx_description
1 polymer ?
#
loop_
_entity_poly.entity_id
_entity_poly.type
_entity_poly.pdbx_seq_one_letter_code
_entity_poly.pdbx_strand_id
1 'polypeptide(L)'
;VDFWRTCGKGARNSRRNRPQTGNGHAIIVAKLQQCTACWMLTRNRRPPFVLRRLVLLNGRRVAPAANADPNTGQGQAYNLNTIPLSAIERIEILKDGASAIYGSDAIAGVINFILRKDYQGAEIGVSGGSTLENVFRNYTVNATAGFGDLAKNRYNVLLSGEYFSRTPVDYRQPNAVENNDYRRLASRDALTSTLSIIPNYYRESVRGNGVFNVGLPTDPRCPAALTVSATAGCRANGFDYIQIQSGAERGGMLVKGTMDFSATLQGTAELSFTRAINKFVDSPPTLDGTGVGSIWFNRAGQRFNFLMTLPVGHPDNPYAFPVGLRYRFADLGTTYTKTVNDASRVLVALTGTWGGWDVETAYLFSQTKRTETANGRLYYPALVAAVNNRSYRFGGVNSAAVISALNPYRTGTGKTEISSVDLKGSRELFSLPGGMAALAAGVEFRRESFDIVSDPEQVAGNFVGIASTTVGASRTVNSLFAELSAPILKNVETQLAVRHDRYSDYESSTTPKFGLKWKALDTLAIRANYGEAFRAPSLTQTSNSRVQSFSTVTDPVRCPNGSTPLPGGDATDCTGRTVASIFLPTTSLEPERSKSFSYGFIFSPSDRTSLQADLWEIRRRNQIDRFSAQQVINNEFTPGYIGGQVQRNTNPASFLTTAAGVPIPGTGPVETTVRRFLNLGETRVKGVDLDVRHRFSLGGGRVTLNALATWMIRYDYQLTKGGAFVNGAGNFYLFETPKLRGTATASYAKGDWSSFVRYNYTGGWDYNDPTVASGCYLGSTSLTLAYLGRCQVRSWTTIDVGTSYTGFKRFTLAAVVRNVENRRAPYDPNQTTLGFNPSYHNPLGANANVSVTYSFK
;
A
#
# COMPACT_ATOMS: atom_id res chain seq x y z
N VAL A 1 11.84 11.34 28.77
CA VAL A 1 12.47 10.05 28.37
C VAL A 1 11.62 8.85 28.80
N ASP A 2 10.90 8.92 29.89
CA ASP A 2 10.12 7.79 30.43
C ASP A 2 8.62 7.75 30.06
N PHE A 3 8.08 8.80 29.44
CA PHE A 3 6.67 8.82 29.02
C PHE A 3 6.34 7.76 27.95
N TRP A 4 7.34 7.37 27.16
CA TRP A 4 7.23 6.30 26.16
C TRP A 4 7.20 4.89 26.72
N ARG A 5 7.63 4.70 27.98
CA ARG A 5 7.62 3.40 28.65
C ARG A 5 6.24 2.96 29.12
N THR A 6 5.23 3.80 29.13
CA THR A 6 3.93 3.47 29.76
C THR A 6 3.02 2.59 28.89
N CYS A 7 3.23 2.48 27.59
CA CYS A 7 2.56 1.44 26.78
C CYS A 7 3.17 0.04 26.92
N GLY A 8 4.35 -0.07 27.55
CA GLY A 8 5.07 -1.32 27.80
C GLY A 8 5.22 -1.71 29.27
N LYS A 9 4.83 -0.86 30.22
CA LYS A 9 5.08 -1.08 31.68
C LYS A 9 4.11 -2.03 32.38
N GLY A 10 3.43 -2.92 31.70
CA GLY A 10 2.80 -4.07 32.36
C GLY A 10 3.74 -5.22 32.78
N ALA A 11 5.06 -5.06 32.65
CA ALA A 11 6.02 -6.14 32.88
C ALA A 11 7.32 -5.71 33.58
N ARG A 12 7.26 -4.87 34.62
CA ARG A 12 8.39 -4.69 35.53
C ARG A 12 7.94 -4.79 36.96
N ASN A 13 7.93 -5.99 37.47
CA ASN A 13 8.35 -6.35 38.84
C ASN A 13 8.43 -7.87 38.94
N SER A 14 9.51 -8.41 38.46
CA SER A 14 10.13 -9.61 39.03
C SER A 14 11.54 -9.71 38.48
N ARG A 15 12.50 -9.13 39.19
CA ARG A 15 13.91 -9.50 39.04
C ARG A 15 14.00 -10.96 39.42
N ARG A 16 14.07 -11.84 38.43
CA ARG A 16 14.88 -13.09 38.45
C ARG A 16 14.95 -13.58 37.01
N ASN A 17 16.16 -13.65 36.55
CA ASN A 17 16.60 -14.12 35.25
C ASN A 17 15.90 -15.40 34.80
N ARG A 18 15.05 -15.32 33.77
CA ARG A 18 14.88 -16.39 32.77
C ARG A 18 14.80 -15.76 31.41
N PRO A 19 15.57 -16.22 30.44
CA PRO A 19 15.45 -15.72 29.07
C PRO A 19 14.07 -16.09 28.52
N GLN A 20 13.32 -15.08 27.99
CA GLN A 20 12.10 -15.35 27.20
C GLN A 20 12.55 -15.88 25.87
N THR A 21 12.75 -17.18 25.79
CA THR A 21 13.11 -17.91 24.60
C THR A 21 11.87 -18.18 23.75
N GLY A 22 11.99 -17.97 22.46
CA GLY A 22 11.20 -18.66 21.43
C GLY A 22 9.87 -18.05 20.96
N ASN A 23 9.17 -17.26 21.72
CA ASN A 23 7.83 -16.74 21.34
C ASN A 23 7.85 -15.39 20.60
N GLY A 24 9.03 -14.79 20.35
CA GLY A 24 9.16 -13.47 19.75
C GLY A 24 8.57 -13.38 18.34
N HIS A 25 8.82 -14.34 17.49
CA HIS A 25 8.41 -14.29 16.07
C HIS A 25 6.90 -14.42 15.87
N ALA A 26 6.27 -15.39 16.49
CA ALA A 26 4.82 -15.57 16.40
C ALA A 26 4.07 -14.39 17.05
N ILE A 27 4.60 -13.85 18.14
CA ILE A 27 4.05 -12.68 18.85
C ILE A 27 4.28 -11.39 18.05
N ILE A 28 5.43 -11.22 17.39
CA ILE A 28 5.74 -10.03 16.58
C ILE A 28 4.88 -10.00 15.33
N VAL A 29 4.79 -11.10 14.58
CA VAL A 29 3.90 -11.20 13.41
C VAL A 29 2.43 -11.06 13.83
N ALA A 30 2.02 -11.64 14.95
CA ALA A 30 0.69 -11.48 15.49
C ALA A 30 0.41 -10.02 15.94
N LYS A 31 1.37 -9.31 16.55
CA LYS A 31 1.23 -7.89 16.92
C LYS A 31 1.17 -6.97 15.71
N LEU A 32 1.93 -7.24 14.65
CA LEU A 32 1.82 -6.52 13.37
C LEU A 32 0.46 -6.72 12.71
N GLN A 33 -0.09 -7.92 12.78
CA GLN A 33 -1.43 -8.23 12.27
C GLN A 33 -2.56 -7.69 13.18
N GLN A 34 -2.32 -7.52 14.48
CA GLN A 34 -3.29 -6.96 15.42
C GLN A 34 -3.43 -5.45 15.34
N CYS A 35 -2.42 -4.75 14.84
CA CYS A 35 -2.52 -3.33 14.65
C CYS A 35 -3.37 -3.04 13.41
N THR A 36 -4.62 -2.65 13.59
CA THR A 36 -5.50 -2.16 12.49
C THR A 36 -4.79 -1.10 11.68
N ALA A 37 -3.97 -0.33 12.33
CA ALA A 37 -3.12 0.69 11.75
C ALA A 37 -1.86 0.14 11.04
N CYS A 38 -1.29 -1.00 11.49
CA CYS A 38 -0.18 -1.66 10.81
C CYS A 38 -0.62 -2.40 9.54
N TRP A 39 -1.85 -2.89 9.53
CA TRP A 39 -2.39 -3.65 8.41
C TRP A 39 -2.62 -2.79 7.15
N MET A 40 -2.93 -1.50 7.34
CA MET A 40 -2.99 -0.53 6.24
C MET A 40 -1.64 -0.29 5.55
N LEU A 41 -0.53 -0.68 6.17
CA LEU A 41 0.83 -0.50 5.64
C LEU A 41 1.32 -1.66 4.76
N THR A 42 0.71 -2.83 4.84
CA THR A 42 1.27 -4.05 4.23
C THR A 42 0.72 -4.42 2.86
N ARG A 43 -0.28 -3.69 2.33
CA ARG A 43 -0.86 -4.00 1.01
C ARG A 43 -0.96 -2.78 0.09
N ASN A 44 -0.24 -2.89 -1.01
CA ASN A 44 -0.10 -1.97 -2.11
C ASN A 44 -1.32 -2.01 -3.06
N ARG A 45 -2.53 -1.70 -2.60
CA ARG A 45 -3.64 -1.36 -3.51
C ARG A 45 -4.56 -0.35 -2.84
N ARG A 46 -4.65 0.81 -3.47
CA ARG A 46 -5.46 2.01 -3.27
C ARG A 46 -6.57 1.98 -2.22
N PRO A 47 -6.65 2.99 -1.35
CA PRO A 47 -7.22 4.28 -1.69
C PRO A 47 -6.18 5.41 -1.63
N PRO A 48 -6.37 6.54 -2.31
CA PRO A 48 -5.42 7.66 -2.36
C PRO A 48 -5.14 8.31 -0.99
N PHE A 49 -5.81 7.88 0.07
CA PHE A 49 -5.84 8.56 1.37
C PHE A 49 -5.49 7.69 2.58
N VAL A 50 -4.68 6.65 2.40
CA VAL A 50 -4.11 5.95 3.56
C VAL A 50 -3.35 6.97 4.39
N LEU A 51 -3.76 7.14 5.65
CA LEU A 51 -3.02 7.92 6.64
C LEU A 51 -1.59 7.36 6.70
N ARG A 52 -0.64 8.07 6.10
CA ARG A 52 0.75 7.64 6.03
C ARG A 52 1.35 7.68 7.42
N ARG A 53 2.03 6.63 7.80
CA ARG A 53 2.74 6.50 9.07
C ARG A 53 4.22 6.46 8.82
N LEU A 54 4.97 7.13 9.66
CA LEU A 54 6.41 7.09 9.66
C LEU A 54 6.90 5.74 10.20
N VAL A 55 7.87 5.13 9.52
CA VAL A 55 8.53 3.89 9.97
C VAL A 55 9.93 4.19 10.43
N LEU A 56 10.24 3.71 11.64
CA LEU A 56 11.54 3.90 12.29
C LEU A 56 12.15 2.56 12.70
N LEU A 57 13.47 2.51 12.75
CA LEU A 57 14.26 1.46 13.36
C LEU A 57 15.14 2.09 14.43
N ASN A 58 14.97 1.68 15.70
CA ASN A 58 15.64 2.31 16.86
C ASN A 58 15.46 3.84 16.90
N GLY A 59 14.25 4.34 16.59
CA GLY A 59 13.94 5.77 16.61
C GLY A 59 14.42 6.58 15.42
N ARG A 60 15.08 5.97 14.42
CA ARG A 60 15.60 6.65 13.21
C ARG A 60 14.95 6.13 11.94
N ARG A 61 14.82 7.01 10.95
CA ARG A 61 14.16 6.72 9.67
C ARG A 61 14.80 5.56 8.92
N VAL A 62 14.01 4.86 8.13
CA VAL A 62 14.46 3.93 7.10
C VAL A 62 14.14 4.52 5.73
N ALA A 63 14.95 4.21 4.71
CA ALA A 63 14.69 4.66 3.35
C ALA A 63 13.36 4.08 2.84
N PRO A 64 12.48 4.89 2.22
CA PRO A 64 11.27 4.40 1.58
C PRO A 64 11.60 3.42 0.44
N ALA A 65 10.59 2.68 -0.01
CA ALA A 65 10.71 1.84 -1.19
C ALA A 65 11.00 2.69 -2.44
N ALA A 66 11.92 2.24 -3.26
CA ALA A 66 12.35 2.94 -4.47
C ALA A 66 11.38 2.69 -5.65
N ASN A 67 10.10 3.02 -5.44
CA ASN A 67 9.06 2.92 -6.47
C ASN A 67 8.08 4.10 -6.37
N ALA A 68 7.54 4.49 -7.51
CA ALA A 68 6.34 5.31 -7.59
C ALA A 68 5.18 4.46 -8.11
N ASP A 69 3.97 4.76 -7.67
CA ASP A 69 2.76 4.14 -8.23
C ASP A 69 2.66 4.54 -9.72
N PRO A 70 2.63 3.59 -10.65
CA PRO A 70 2.66 3.89 -12.08
C PRO A 70 1.42 4.63 -12.57
N ASN A 71 0.32 4.57 -11.84
CA ASN A 71 -0.92 5.25 -12.22
C ASN A 71 -1.10 6.61 -11.52
N THR A 72 -0.42 6.83 -10.40
CA THR A 72 -0.59 8.03 -9.60
C THR A 72 0.68 8.86 -9.46
N GLY A 73 1.85 8.32 -9.79
CA GLY A 73 3.13 8.95 -9.55
C GLY A 73 3.46 9.15 -8.06
N GLN A 74 2.62 8.64 -7.16
CA GLN A 74 2.90 8.76 -5.73
C GLN A 74 4.00 7.79 -5.31
N GLY A 75 5.05 8.32 -4.69
CA GLY A 75 6.15 7.58 -4.09
C GLY A 75 6.04 7.49 -2.57
N GLN A 76 7.09 6.94 -1.93
CA GLN A 76 7.32 6.94 -0.48
C GLN A 76 6.43 5.98 0.35
N ALA A 77 6.17 4.79 -0.15
CA ALA A 77 5.75 3.68 0.70
C ALA A 77 6.97 3.04 1.39
N TYR A 78 6.79 2.54 2.63
CA TYR A 78 7.85 1.77 3.31
C TYR A 78 7.68 0.28 3.04
N ASN A 79 8.77 -0.39 2.67
CA ASN A 79 8.77 -1.84 2.50
C ASN A 79 9.15 -2.52 3.82
N LEU A 80 8.18 -2.93 4.61
CA LEU A 80 8.43 -3.59 5.90
C LEU A 80 9.13 -4.95 5.76
N ASN A 81 9.12 -5.54 4.56
CA ASN A 81 9.84 -6.78 4.30
C ASN A 81 11.37 -6.62 4.29
N THR A 82 11.87 -5.38 4.34
CA THR A 82 13.31 -5.10 4.43
C THR A 82 13.83 -4.99 5.86
N ILE A 83 12.96 -5.17 6.88
CA ILE A 83 13.34 -5.13 8.29
C ILE A 83 13.50 -6.57 8.80
N PRO A 84 14.68 -7.00 9.30
CA PRO A 84 14.91 -8.37 9.76
C PRO A 84 14.15 -8.62 11.07
N LEU A 85 13.10 -9.44 11.01
CA LEU A 85 12.19 -9.68 12.13
C LEU A 85 12.86 -10.42 13.31
N SER A 86 13.85 -11.29 13.05
CA SER A 86 14.58 -12.05 14.06
C SER A 86 15.38 -11.17 15.02
N ALA A 87 15.81 -9.98 14.56
CA ALA A 87 16.55 -9.02 15.38
C ALA A 87 15.66 -8.12 16.23
N ILE A 88 14.32 -8.14 16.04
CA ILE A 88 13.40 -7.22 16.72
C ILE A 88 13.08 -7.73 18.13
N GLU A 89 13.21 -6.84 19.12
CA GLU A 89 12.75 -7.07 20.48
C GLU A 89 11.26 -6.76 20.63
N ARG A 90 10.85 -5.59 20.12
CA ARG A 90 9.45 -5.11 20.21
C ARG A 90 9.13 -4.08 19.15
N ILE A 91 7.82 -3.85 18.94
CA ILE A 91 7.31 -2.81 18.06
C ILE A 91 6.53 -1.82 18.90
N GLU A 92 6.88 -0.55 18.79
CA GLU A 92 6.21 0.57 19.43
C GLU A 92 5.37 1.31 18.40
N ILE A 93 4.11 1.56 18.73
CA ILE A 93 3.17 2.22 17.84
C ILE A 93 2.62 3.44 18.55
N LEU A 94 2.91 4.61 17.98
CA LEU A 94 2.30 5.87 18.36
C LEU A 94 1.12 6.14 17.43
N LYS A 95 -0.07 6.29 17.99
CA LYS A 95 -1.31 6.47 17.22
C LYS A 95 -1.64 7.95 16.96
N ASP A 96 -1.01 8.87 17.67
CA ASP A 96 -1.23 10.32 17.56
C ASP A 96 -0.26 10.98 16.58
N GLY A 97 -0.57 12.19 16.13
CA GLY A 97 0.34 13.02 15.37
C GLY A 97 1.64 13.26 16.15
N ALA A 98 2.78 13.00 15.51
CA ALA A 98 4.08 12.97 16.17
C ALA A 98 5.15 13.80 15.44
N SER A 99 4.76 14.72 14.58
CA SER A 99 5.73 15.54 13.84
C SER A 99 6.56 16.45 14.73
N ALA A 100 6.06 16.84 15.90
CA ALA A 100 6.83 17.58 16.90
C ALA A 100 8.06 16.82 17.43
N ILE A 101 8.14 15.51 17.23
CA ILE A 101 9.28 14.70 17.65
C ILE A 101 10.04 14.13 16.44
N TYR A 102 9.31 13.62 15.44
CA TYR A 102 9.89 12.85 14.33
C TYR A 102 9.84 13.57 12.97
N GLY A 103 9.28 14.78 12.90
CA GLY A 103 9.18 15.59 11.68
C GLY A 103 8.10 15.09 10.72
N SER A 104 8.27 15.37 9.44
CA SER A 104 7.33 14.99 8.37
C SER A 104 6.94 13.50 8.39
N ASP A 105 5.78 13.20 7.81
CA ASP A 105 5.19 11.85 7.63
C ASP A 105 4.60 11.21 8.91
N ALA A 106 4.77 11.84 10.08
CA ALA A 106 4.19 11.38 11.34
C ALA A 106 2.76 11.92 11.57
N ILE A 107 1.98 12.14 10.50
CA ILE A 107 0.60 12.70 10.57
C ILE A 107 -0.35 11.75 11.31
N ALA A 108 -0.30 10.47 10.96
CA ALA A 108 -1.22 9.46 11.49
C ALA A 108 -0.55 8.53 12.51
N GLY A 109 0.65 8.91 12.95
CA GLY A 109 1.41 8.17 13.93
C GLY A 109 2.74 7.64 13.42
N VAL A 110 3.41 6.85 14.28
CA VAL A 110 4.74 6.30 14.05
C VAL A 110 4.75 4.82 14.41
N ILE A 111 5.47 4.03 13.62
CA ILE A 111 5.80 2.64 13.92
C ILE A 111 7.30 2.56 14.12
N ASN A 112 7.75 2.24 15.32
CA ASN A 112 9.14 2.13 15.68
C ASN A 112 9.50 0.67 16.01
N PHE A 113 10.38 0.09 15.22
CA PHE A 113 10.94 -1.24 15.45
C PHE A 113 12.16 -1.11 16.34
N ILE A 114 12.13 -1.77 17.50
CA ILE A 114 13.23 -1.76 18.46
C ILE A 114 13.99 -3.08 18.35
N LEU A 115 15.28 -2.98 18.09
CA LEU A 115 16.17 -4.13 18.03
C LEU A 115 16.51 -4.66 19.43
N ARG A 116 16.82 -5.95 19.50
CA ARG A 116 17.34 -6.57 20.72
C ARG A 116 18.58 -5.84 21.22
N LYS A 117 18.66 -5.66 22.53
CA LYS A 117 19.77 -5.00 23.20
C LYS A 117 20.41 -5.98 24.17
N ASP A 118 21.73 -6.05 24.21
CA ASP A 118 22.52 -6.90 25.14
C ASP A 118 22.06 -8.38 25.11
N TYR A 119 21.83 -8.89 23.88
CA TYR A 119 21.42 -10.27 23.69
C TYR A 119 22.61 -11.22 23.84
N GLN A 120 22.46 -12.28 24.65
CA GLN A 120 23.47 -13.28 24.92
C GLN A 120 22.94 -14.68 24.54
N GLY A 121 23.80 -15.50 23.94
CA GLY A 121 23.48 -16.83 23.46
C GLY A 121 23.18 -16.88 21.98
N ALA A 122 22.80 -18.04 21.50
CA ALA A 122 22.45 -18.26 20.10
C ALA A 122 21.15 -19.05 19.93
N GLU A 123 20.40 -18.77 18.88
CA GLU A 123 19.18 -19.49 18.53
C GLU A 123 19.06 -19.68 17.02
N ILE A 124 18.55 -20.83 16.62
CA ILE A 124 18.15 -21.12 15.23
C ILE A 124 16.67 -21.49 15.25
N GLY A 125 15.88 -20.86 14.38
CA GLY A 125 14.47 -21.13 14.19
C GLY A 125 14.16 -21.57 12.77
N VAL A 126 13.31 -22.57 12.63
CA VAL A 126 12.74 -23.02 11.36
C VAL A 126 11.23 -23.00 11.49
N SER A 127 10.54 -22.45 10.50
CA SER A 127 9.09 -22.56 10.44
C SER A 127 8.62 -22.89 9.03
N GLY A 128 7.56 -23.68 8.94
CA GLY A 128 6.89 -24.02 7.71
C GLY A 128 5.39 -23.86 7.84
N GLY A 129 4.74 -23.41 6.80
CA GLY A 129 3.30 -23.25 6.78
C GLY A 129 2.68 -23.61 5.44
N SER A 130 1.44 -24.06 5.49
CA SER A 130 0.63 -24.38 4.32
C SER A 130 -0.83 -24.05 4.60
N THR A 131 -1.59 -23.76 3.55
CA THR A 131 -3.05 -23.90 3.61
C THR A 131 -3.42 -25.37 3.82
N LEU A 132 -4.55 -25.67 4.43
CA LEU A 132 -5.01 -27.04 4.64
C LEU A 132 -5.17 -27.80 3.30
N GLU A 133 -5.48 -27.07 2.26
CA GLU A 133 -5.65 -27.59 0.90
C GLU A 133 -4.34 -27.61 0.09
N ASN A 134 -3.20 -27.29 0.75
CA ASN A 134 -1.86 -27.34 0.18
C ASN A 134 -1.61 -26.45 -1.06
N VAL A 135 -2.40 -25.39 -1.22
CA VAL A 135 -2.32 -24.45 -2.35
C VAL A 135 -1.24 -23.40 -2.16
N PHE A 136 -0.97 -23.04 -0.91
CA PHE A 136 0.01 -22.04 -0.50
C PHE A 136 0.99 -22.66 0.49
N ARG A 137 2.26 -22.44 0.26
CA ARG A 137 3.33 -22.87 1.18
C ARG A 137 4.26 -21.72 1.49
N ASN A 138 4.76 -21.69 2.70
CA ASN A 138 5.83 -20.78 3.09
C ASN A 138 6.80 -21.49 4.05
N TYR A 139 8.04 -21.02 4.06
CA TYR A 139 9.00 -21.40 5.07
C TYR A 139 9.90 -20.23 5.46
N THR A 140 10.41 -20.28 6.69
CA THR A 140 11.35 -19.29 7.22
C THR A 140 12.44 -20.05 7.98
N VAL A 141 13.67 -19.64 7.76
CA VAL A 141 14.82 -20.03 8.58
C VAL A 141 15.44 -18.77 9.13
N ASN A 142 15.72 -18.74 10.42
CA ASN A 142 16.38 -17.60 11.06
C ASN A 142 17.41 -18.07 12.07
N ALA A 143 18.45 -17.26 12.24
CA ALA A 143 19.48 -17.47 13.22
C ALA A 143 19.79 -16.13 13.91
N THR A 144 19.98 -16.17 15.23
CA THR A 144 20.37 -14.99 16.00
C THR A 144 21.41 -15.42 17.02
N ALA A 145 22.51 -14.68 17.11
CA ALA A 145 23.58 -14.91 18.09
C ALA A 145 23.98 -13.59 18.74
N GLY A 146 24.30 -13.65 20.02
CA GLY A 146 24.78 -12.51 20.79
C GLY A 146 25.97 -12.89 21.67
N PHE A 147 26.99 -12.07 21.61
CA PHE A 147 28.27 -12.26 22.33
C PHE A 147 28.58 -11.04 23.17
N GLY A 148 29.18 -11.31 24.34
CA GLY A 148 29.52 -10.27 25.29
C GLY A 148 28.31 -9.85 26.15
N ASP A 149 28.62 -9.25 27.29
CA ASP A 149 27.69 -8.73 28.30
C ASP A 149 28.12 -7.30 28.62
N LEU A 150 27.29 -6.32 28.37
CA LEU A 150 27.64 -4.91 28.56
C LEU A 150 28.05 -4.62 29.99
N ALA A 151 27.45 -5.27 30.99
CA ALA A 151 27.77 -5.05 32.38
C ALA A 151 29.09 -5.69 32.81
N LYS A 152 29.52 -6.80 32.18
CA LYS A 152 30.70 -7.55 32.53
C LYS A 152 31.88 -7.31 31.61
N ASN A 153 31.63 -7.35 30.29
CA ASN A 153 32.65 -7.27 29.27
C ASN A 153 32.73 -5.88 28.62
N ARG A 154 31.79 -4.99 28.91
CA ARG A 154 31.66 -3.64 28.35
C ARG A 154 31.38 -3.65 26.84
N TYR A 155 31.02 -4.77 26.25
CA TYR A 155 30.58 -4.85 24.87
C TYR A 155 29.49 -5.90 24.68
N ASN A 156 28.70 -5.74 23.62
CA ASN A 156 27.79 -6.75 23.11
C ASN A 156 27.74 -6.67 21.58
N VAL A 157 27.79 -7.84 20.93
CA VAL A 157 27.62 -7.98 19.48
C VAL A 157 26.43 -8.87 19.21
N LEU A 158 25.45 -8.36 18.48
CA LEU A 158 24.28 -9.08 18.00
C LEU A 158 24.43 -9.36 16.49
N LEU A 159 24.31 -10.64 16.11
CA LEU A 159 24.22 -11.10 14.73
C LEU A 159 22.83 -11.68 14.52
N SER A 160 22.16 -11.35 13.42
CA SER A 160 20.88 -11.92 13.07
C SER A 160 20.78 -12.10 11.56
N GLY A 161 20.28 -13.29 11.13
CA GLY A 161 20.02 -13.62 9.74
C GLY A 161 18.65 -14.26 9.60
N GLU A 162 17.99 -14.01 8.46
CA GLU A 162 16.68 -14.59 8.14
C GLU A 162 16.59 -14.89 6.64
N TYR A 163 16.02 -16.04 6.32
CA TYR A 163 15.58 -16.38 4.98
C TYR A 163 14.10 -16.78 5.01
N PHE A 164 13.32 -16.23 4.08
CA PHE A 164 11.89 -16.51 3.93
C PHE A 164 11.57 -16.79 2.47
N SER A 165 10.72 -17.80 2.20
CA SER A 165 10.16 -18.05 0.88
C SER A 165 8.68 -18.41 0.97
N ARG A 166 7.94 -18.07 -0.07
CA ARG A 166 6.54 -18.47 -0.25
C ARG A 166 6.21 -18.73 -1.72
N THR A 167 5.34 -19.72 -1.96
CA THR A 167 4.81 -20.02 -3.28
C THR A 167 3.79 -18.97 -3.74
N PRO A 168 3.61 -18.75 -5.05
CA PRO A 168 2.46 -18.00 -5.56
C PRO A 168 1.16 -18.77 -5.34
N VAL A 169 0.03 -18.07 -5.45
CA VAL A 169 -1.32 -18.64 -5.46
C VAL A 169 -2.06 -18.09 -6.67
N ASP A 170 -2.39 -18.96 -7.60
CA ASP A 170 -3.11 -18.61 -8.81
C ASP A 170 -4.62 -18.67 -8.58
N TYR A 171 -5.36 -17.82 -9.30
CA TYR A 171 -6.82 -17.77 -9.20
C TYR A 171 -7.49 -19.10 -9.61
N ARG A 172 -6.86 -19.85 -10.51
CA ARG A 172 -7.32 -21.16 -10.99
C ARG A 172 -7.19 -22.29 -9.97
N GLN A 173 -6.40 -22.12 -8.93
CA GLN A 173 -6.23 -23.20 -7.94
C GLN A 173 -7.58 -23.45 -7.25
N PRO A 174 -8.21 -24.61 -7.46
CA PRO A 174 -9.62 -24.82 -7.10
C PRO A 174 -9.91 -24.50 -5.64
N ASN A 175 -8.99 -24.90 -4.78
CA ASN A 175 -9.18 -24.81 -3.34
C ASN A 175 -8.96 -23.39 -2.77
N ALA A 176 -8.20 -22.54 -3.45
CA ALA A 176 -8.06 -21.13 -3.05
C ALA A 176 -9.27 -20.28 -3.40
N VAL A 177 -10.08 -20.72 -4.40
CA VAL A 177 -11.09 -19.91 -5.07
C VAL A 177 -12.46 -20.59 -5.13
N GLU A 178 -12.56 -21.87 -4.81
CA GLU A 178 -13.76 -22.69 -5.04
C GLU A 178 -15.03 -22.07 -4.48
N ASN A 179 -14.98 -21.52 -3.25
CA ASN A 179 -16.10 -20.82 -2.64
C ASN A 179 -16.16 -19.33 -3.01
N ASN A 180 -15.19 -18.84 -3.76
CA ASN A 180 -15.13 -17.47 -4.30
C ASN A 180 -15.56 -17.44 -5.77
N ASP A 181 -16.22 -18.48 -6.26
CA ASP A 181 -16.82 -18.46 -7.58
C ASP A 181 -18.09 -17.58 -7.57
N TYR A 182 -17.83 -16.29 -7.45
CA TYR A 182 -18.84 -15.25 -7.49
C TYR A 182 -19.52 -15.13 -8.85
N ARG A 183 -19.06 -15.87 -9.86
CA ARG A 183 -19.68 -16.01 -11.16
C ARG A 183 -21.09 -16.58 -11.05
N ARG A 184 -21.32 -17.50 -10.11
CA ARG A 184 -22.64 -18.04 -9.78
C ARG A 184 -23.58 -17.02 -9.17
N LEU A 185 -23.04 -16.08 -8.37
CA LEU A 185 -23.82 -15.04 -7.71
C LEU A 185 -24.18 -13.91 -8.66
N ALA A 186 -23.38 -13.70 -9.71
CA ALA A 186 -23.58 -12.61 -10.66
C ALA A 186 -24.29 -13.06 -11.94
N SER A 187 -24.66 -14.35 -12.10
CA SER A 187 -25.13 -14.96 -13.35
C SER A 187 -24.33 -14.51 -14.59
N ARG A 188 -23.08 -14.14 -14.37
CA ARG A 188 -22.17 -13.72 -15.42
C ARG A 188 -21.30 -14.90 -15.80
N ASP A 189 -21.31 -15.21 -17.05
CA ASP A 189 -20.29 -16.01 -17.67
C ASP A 189 -18.93 -15.46 -17.30
N ALA A 190 -18.01 -16.35 -16.91
CA ALA A 190 -16.60 -16.01 -16.69
C ALA A 190 -15.97 -15.34 -17.94
N LEU A 191 -16.68 -15.33 -19.02
CA LEU A 191 -16.34 -14.77 -20.31
C LEU A 191 -16.59 -13.25 -20.32
N THR A 192 -15.72 -12.51 -19.62
CA THR A 192 -15.88 -11.06 -19.47
C THR A 192 -15.10 -10.25 -20.52
N SER A 193 -14.15 -10.87 -21.23
CA SER A 193 -13.24 -10.16 -22.12
C SER A 193 -13.41 -10.60 -23.57
N THR A 194 -13.57 -9.63 -24.47
CA THR A 194 -13.49 -9.84 -25.92
C THR A 194 -12.04 -9.83 -26.44
N LEU A 195 -11.05 -9.71 -25.54
CA LEU A 195 -9.64 -9.96 -25.84
C LEU A 195 -9.39 -11.46 -25.73
N SER A 196 -9.68 -12.18 -26.79
CA SER A 196 -9.64 -13.63 -26.90
C SER A 196 -8.38 -14.11 -27.62
N ILE A 197 -8.04 -15.39 -27.46
CA ILE A 197 -7.00 -16.09 -28.24
C ILE A 197 -7.44 -16.35 -29.68
N ILE A 198 -8.74 -16.26 -29.97
CA ILE A 198 -9.31 -16.23 -31.29
C ILE A 198 -9.56 -14.77 -31.68
N PRO A 199 -9.09 -14.30 -32.84
CA PRO A 199 -9.24 -12.92 -33.23
C PRO A 199 -10.68 -12.44 -33.27
N ASN A 200 -10.96 -11.27 -32.74
CA ASN A 200 -12.20 -10.56 -32.95
C ASN A 200 -11.93 -9.39 -33.90
N TYR A 201 -12.68 -9.31 -34.98
CA TYR A 201 -12.51 -8.35 -36.06
C TYR A 201 -13.50 -7.20 -35.92
N TYR A 202 -13.04 -6.01 -36.29
CA TYR A 202 -13.84 -4.79 -36.32
C TYR A 202 -13.61 -4.05 -37.61
N ARG A 203 -14.68 -3.46 -38.12
CA ARG A 203 -14.59 -2.55 -39.26
C ARG A 203 -14.77 -1.13 -38.78
N GLU A 204 -13.89 -0.24 -39.21
CA GLU A 204 -14.21 1.19 -39.16
C GLU A 204 -15.39 1.45 -40.06
N SER A 205 -16.48 1.92 -39.51
CA SER A 205 -17.68 2.33 -40.25
C SER A 205 -17.84 3.84 -40.04
N VAL A 206 -17.95 4.56 -41.12
CA VAL A 206 -18.29 5.98 -41.11
C VAL A 206 -19.82 6.05 -41.20
N ARG A 207 -20.50 6.44 -40.14
CA ARG A 207 -21.91 6.78 -40.14
C ARG A 207 -22.05 8.28 -39.93
N GLY A 208 -22.46 8.99 -40.93
CA GLY A 208 -22.36 10.45 -40.98
C GLY A 208 -20.88 10.85 -40.99
N ASN A 209 -20.45 11.77 -40.11
CA ASN A 209 -19.07 12.18 -40.00
C ASN A 209 -18.32 11.55 -38.80
N GLY A 210 -18.90 10.50 -38.21
CA GLY A 210 -18.29 9.76 -37.09
C GLY A 210 -17.67 8.43 -37.53
N VAL A 211 -16.50 8.09 -36.97
CA VAL A 211 -15.87 6.77 -37.16
C VAL A 211 -16.36 5.85 -36.05
N PHE A 212 -17.03 4.78 -36.41
CA PHE A 212 -17.53 3.76 -35.47
C PHE A 212 -16.82 2.44 -35.72
N ASN A 213 -16.44 1.77 -34.65
CA ASN A 213 -15.95 0.40 -34.73
C ASN A 213 -17.12 -0.58 -34.65
N VAL A 214 -17.51 -1.15 -35.77
CA VAL A 214 -18.55 -2.15 -35.85
C VAL A 214 -17.94 -3.54 -35.70
N GLY A 215 -18.41 -4.31 -34.71
CA GLY A 215 -18.06 -5.72 -34.58
C GLY A 215 -18.48 -6.51 -35.83
N LEU A 216 -17.56 -7.29 -36.36
CA LEU A 216 -17.81 -8.19 -37.48
C LEU A 216 -18.27 -9.55 -36.96
N PRO A 217 -18.81 -10.43 -37.84
CA PRO A 217 -19.21 -11.78 -37.44
C PRO A 217 -18.12 -12.51 -36.65
N THR A 218 -18.54 -13.26 -35.64
CA THR A 218 -17.61 -14.03 -34.80
C THR A 218 -16.86 -15.04 -35.65
N ASP A 219 -15.55 -15.13 -35.47
CA ASP A 219 -14.68 -16.09 -36.17
C ASP A 219 -15.21 -17.51 -36.00
N PRO A 220 -15.40 -18.29 -37.07
CA PRO A 220 -15.92 -19.67 -37.01
C PRO A 220 -15.07 -20.61 -36.13
N ARG A 221 -13.81 -20.29 -35.88
CA ARG A 221 -12.93 -21.05 -34.97
C ARG A 221 -13.29 -20.84 -33.49
N CYS A 222 -14.15 -19.85 -33.18
CA CYS A 222 -14.57 -19.61 -31.81
C CYS A 222 -15.45 -20.77 -31.29
N PRO A 223 -15.07 -21.44 -30.20
CA PRO A 223 -15.91 -22.47 -29.60
C PRO A 223 -17.30 -21.92 -29.23
N ALA A 224 -18.34 -22.66 -29.44
CA ALA A 224 -19.73 -22.26 -29.14
C ALA A 224 -19.89 -21.78 -27.68
N ALA A 225 -19.23 -22.45 -26.74
CA ALA A 225 -19.22 -22.07 -25.33
C ALA A 225 -18.59 -20.70 -25.04
N LEU A 226 -17.79 -20.15 -25.96
CA LEU A 226 -17.14 -18.84 -25.84
C LEU A 226 -17.82 -17.75 -26.69
N THR A 227 -18.87 -18.14 -27.43
CA THR A 227 -19.65 -17.24 -28.29
C THR A 227 -20.92 -16.81 -27.58
N VAL A 228 -21.13 -15.50 -27.38
CA VAL A 228 -22.34 -14.97 -26.72
C VAL A 228 -23.45 -14.67 -27.75
N SER A 229 -23.06 -14.20 -28.92
CA SER A 229 -23.93 -13.99 -30.06
C SER A 229 -23.11 -13.95 -31.34
N ALA A 230 -23.77 -14.08 -32.50
CA ALA A 230 -23.09 -14.05 -33.80
C ALA A 230 -22.24 -12.80 -34.06
N THR A 231 -22.51 -11.70 -33.36
CA THR A 231 -21.81 -10.41 -33.51
C THR A 231 -21.09 -9.95 -32.24
N ALA A 232 -21.24 -10.68 -31.12
CA ALA A 232 -20.60 -10.29 -29.85
C ALA A 232 -19.12 -10.73 -29.73
N GLY A 233 -18.62 -11.45 -30.71
CA GLY A 233 -17.25 -11.92 -30.79
C GLY A 233 -16.95 -13.11 -29.87
N CYS A 234 -15.74 -13.62 -30.02
CA CYS A 234 -15.19 -14.69 -29.18
C CYS A 234 -14.73 -14.10 -27.85
N ARG A 235 -15.14 -14.74 -26.76
CA ARG A 235 -14.79 -14.27 -25.41
C ARG A 235 -13.73 -15.13 -24.74
N ALA A 236 -13.07 -14.60 -23.75
CA ALA A 236 -12.09 -15.31 -22.95
C ALA A 236 -12.34 -15.09 -21.46
N ASN A 237 -12.00 -16.09 -20.68
CA ASN A 237 -11.97 -15.97 -19.23
C ASN A 237 -10.74 -15.15 -18.79
N GLY A 238 -10.95 -13.92 -18.32
CA GLY A 238 -9.87 -13.07 -17.83
C GLY A 238 -9.20 -13.57 -16.54
N PHE A 239 -9.88 -14.44 -15.77
CA PHE A 239 -9.37 -14.97 -14.50
C PHE A 239 -8.34 -16.09 -14.66
N ASP A 240 -8.21 -16.64 -15.85
CA ASP A 240 -7.33 -17.77 -16.12
C ASP A 240 -5.86 -17.54 -15.85
N TYR A 241 -5.44 -16.28 -15.77
CA TYR A 241 -4.03 -15.88 -15.67
C TYR A 241 -3.73 -15.07 -14.41
N ILE A 242 -4.72 -14.82 -13.54
CA ILE A 242 -4.57 -13.93 -12.39
C ILE A 242 -3.96 -14.67 -11.22
N GLN A 243 -2.96 -14.06 -10.58
CA GLN A 243 -2.46 -14.46 -9.28
C GLN A 243 -3.12 -13.69 -8.15
N ILE A 244 -3.66 -14.43 -7.17
CA ILE A 244 -4.19 -13.85 -5.92
C ILE A 244 -3.02 -13.36 -5.06
N GLN A 245 -1.90 -14.09 -5.08
CA GLN A 245 -0.71 -13.78 -4.31
C GLN A 245 0.55 -14.13 -5.10
N SER A 246 1.49 -13.20 -5.17
CA SER A 246 2.79 -13.42 -5.81
C SER A 246 3.69 -14.35 -5.00
N GLY A 247 4.54 -15.09 -5.67
CA GLY A 247 5.70 -15.73 -5.06
C GLY A 247 6.67 -14.71 -4.49
N ALA A 248 7.32 -15.03 -3.38
CA ALA A 248 8.28 -14.11 -2.76
C ALA A 248 9.42 -14.88 -2.07
N GLU A 249 10.62 -14.33 -2.18
CA GLU A 249 11.82 -14.78 -1.48
C GLU A 249 12.45 -13.59 -0.78
N ARG A 250 12.96 -13.76 0.44
CA ARG A 250 13.62 -12.70 1.18
C ARG A 250 14.77 -13.28 1.98
N GLY A 251 15.95 -12.66 1.86
CA GLY A 251 17.11 -12.92 2.72
C GLY A 251 17.58 -11.62 3.34
N GLY A 252 17.96 -11.65 4.62
CA GLY A 252 18.48 -10.47 5.31
C GLY A 252 19.41 -10.82 6.44
N MET A 253 20.33 -9.89 6.72
CA MET A 253 21.24 -9.97 7.85
C MET A 253 21.35 -8.63 8.55
N LEU A 254 21.63 -8.68 9.84
CA LEU A 254 21.88 -7.53 10.70
C LEU A 254 23.03 -7.85 11.66
N VAL A 255 23.93 -6.90 11.77
CA VAL A 255 25.01 -6.87 12.76
C VAL A 255 24.84 -5.60 13.59
N LYS A 256 24.88 -5.71 14.90
CA LYS A 256 24.87 -4.58 15.81
C LYS A 256 25.92 -4.79 16.89
N GLY A 257 26.87 -3.87 16.97
CA GLY A 257 27.87 -3.78 18.04
C GLY A 257 27.54 -2.64 19.00
N THR A 258 27.65 -2.88 20.27
CA THR A 258 27.56 -1.86 21.33
C THR A 258 28.77 -2.01 22.24
N MET A 259 29.44 -0.91 22.58
CA MET A 259 30.64 -0.90 23.41
C MET A 259 30.63 0.28 24.37
N ASP A 260 30.89 0.03 25.63
CA ASP A 260 31.09 1.05 26.65
C ASP A 260 32.60 1.43 26.70
N PHE A 261 32.94 2.56 26.09
CA PHE A 261 34.31 3.08 26.07
C PHE A 261 34.74 3.57 27.46
N SER A 262 33.80 4.17 28.21
CA SER A 262 33.96 4.57 29.58
C SER A 262 32.67 4.33 30.38
N ALA A 263 32.62 4.70 31.64
CA ALA A 263 31.38 4.69 32.43
C ALA A 263 30.32 5.66 31.91
N THR A 264 30.76 6.69 31.16
CA THR A 264 29.92 7.78 30.67
C THR A 264 29.79 7.83 29.13
N LEU A 265 30.49 6.95 28.40
CA LEU A 265 30.51 6.99 26.93
C LEU A 265 30.28 5.60 26.35
N GLN A 266 29.25 5.43 25.60
CA GLN A 266 28.88 4.21 24.85
C GLN A 266 28.82 4.48 23.36
N GLY A 267 29.40 3.58 22.55
CA GLY A 267 29.28 3.57 21.09
C GLY A 267 28.38 2.45 20.61
N THR A 268 27.63 2.70 19.55
CA THR A 268 26.80 1.69 18.86
C THR A 268 27.03 1.78 17.35
N ALA A 269 27.24 0.63 16.71
CA ALA A 269 27.29 0.50 15.26
C ALA A 269 26.28 -0.54 14.80
N GLU A 270 25.49 -0.22 13.75
CA GLU A 270 24.51 -1.13 13.14
C GLU A 270 24.77 -1.21 11.64
N LEU A 271 24.78 -2.43 11.11
CA LEU A 271 24.85 -2.72 9.68
C LEU A 271 23.73 -3.70 9.34
N SER A 272 22.89 -3.39 8.37
CA SER A 272 21.90 -4.34 7.87
C SER A 272 21.82 -4.34 6.35
N PHE A 273 21.57 -5.51 5.80
CA PHE A 273 21.30 -5.74 4.39
C PHE A 273 20.13 -6.69 4.25
N THR A 274 19.20 -6.39 3.34
CA THR A 274 18.07 -7.27 3.03
C THR A 274 17.81 -7.24 1.53
N ARG A 275 17.68 -8.42 0.92
CA ARG A 275 17.22 -8.62 -0.45
C ARG A 275 15.85 -9.26 -0.43
N ALA A 276 14.86 -8.63 -1.08
CA ALA A 276 13.51 -9.17 -1.25
C ALA A 276 13.18 -9.28 -2.74
N ILE A 277 12.83 -10.49 -3.17
CA ILE A 277 12.47 -10.82 -4.56
C ILE A 277 10.98 -11.17 -4.59
N ASN A 278 10.24 -10.52 -5.49
CA ASN A 278 8.85 -10.87 -5.77
C ASN A 278 8.75 -11.26 -7.25
N LYS A 279 8.00 -12.33 -7.51
CA LYS A 279 7.72 -12.84 -8.85
C LYS A 279 6.21 -12.82 -9.04
N PHE A 280 5.73 -12.10 -10.02
CA PHE A 280 4.32 -11.95 -10.33
C PHE A 280 4.06 -12.35 -11.78
N VAL A 281 2.97 -13.07 -11.99
CA VAL A 281 2.49 -13.50 -13.30
C VAL A 281 1.11 -12.91 -13.52
N ASP A 282 0.85 -12.45 -14.75
CA ASP A 282 -0.44 -11.90 -15.19
C ASP A 282 -0.78 -12.40 -16.60
N SER A 283 -1.91 -11.98 -17.14
CA SER A 283 -2.39 -12.39 -18.46
C SER A 283 -1.38 -12.12 -19.57
N PRO A 284 -1.42 -12.94 -20.65
CA PRO A 284 -0.66 -12.66 -21.87
C PRO A 284 -0.92 -11.26 -22.40
N PRO A 285 0.02 -10.69 -23.19
CA PRO A 285 -0.18 -9.41 -23.84
C PRO A 285 -1.47 -9.35 -24.64
N THR A 286 -2.09 -8.19 -24.68
CA THR A 286 -3.31 -7.96 -25.45
C THR A 286 -3.17 -6.72 -26.32
N LEU A 287 -3.86 -6.73 -27.45
CA LEU A 287 -4.04 -5.59 -28.33
C LEU A 287 -5.53 -5.34 -28.53
N ASP A 288 -5.94 -4.11 -28.29
CA ASP A 288 -7.28 -3.63 -28.61
C ASP A 288 -7.17 -2.63 -29.77
N GLY A 289 -7.41 -3.11 -30.97
CA GLY A 289 -7.31 -2.33 -32.20
C GLY A 289 -8.53 -1.46 -32.51
N THR A 290 -9.47 -1.32 -31.56
CA THR A 290 -10.69 -0.49 -31.78
C THR A 290 -10.45 1.01 -31.57
N GLY A 291 -9.22 1.46 -31.43
CA GLY A 291 -8.86 2.87 -31.25
C GLY A 291 -9.01 3.39 -29.83
N VAL A 292 -9.68 2.66 -28.97
CA VAL A 292 -9.87 3.04 -27.57
C VAL A 292 -8.64 2.60 -26.74
N GLY A 293 -7.91 3.56 -26.15
CA GLY A 293 -6.70 3.27 -25.36
C GLY A 293 -5.43 3.02 -26.18
N SER A 294 -5.48 3.27 -27.48
CA SER A 294 -4.32 3.08 -28.37
C SER A 294 -3.39 4.29 -28.42
N ILE A 295 -3.81 5.44 -27.89
CA ILE A 295 -3.04 6.67 -27.96
C ILE A 295 -2.07 6.73 -26.79
N TRP A 296 -0.82 6.98 -27.12
CA TRP A 296 0.28 7.04 -26.18
C TRP A 296 1.14 8.27 -26.42
N PHE A 297 1.77 8.79 -25.38
CA PHE A 297 2.73 9.88 -25.47
C PHE A 297 4.03 9.45 -24.79
N ASN A 298 5.16 9.56 -25.49
CA ASN A 298 6.46 9.35 -24.86
C ASN A 298 6.83 10.53 -23.97
N ARG A 299 8.00 10.44 -23.31
CA ARG A 299 8.47 11.49 -22.41
C ARG A 299 8.66 12.85 -23.12
N ALA A 300 9.02 12.85 -24.39
CA ALA A 300 9.17 14.07 -25.20
C ALA A 300 7.81 14.69 -25.59
N GLY A 301 6.69 14.03 -25.29
CA GLY A 301 5.36 14.48 -25.69
C GLY A 301 4.95 14.05 -27.11
N GLN A 302 5.75 13.24 -27.77
CA GLN A 302 5.44 12.70 -29.07
C GLN A 302 4.28 11.70 -28.96
N ARG A 303 3.27 11.86 -29.82
CA ARG A 303 2.07 11.03 -29.87
C ARG A 303 2.34 9.75 -30.68
N PHE A 304 1.95 8.63 -30.12
CA PHE A 304 1.91 7.33 -30.78
C PHE A 304 0.47 6.84 -30.85
N ASN A 305 0.14 6.14 -31.91
CA ASN A 305 -1.13 5.45 -32.07
C ASN A 305 -0.83 3.97 -32.31
N PHE A 306 -1.21 3.10 -31.37
CA PHE A 306 -1.04 1.66 -31.45
C PHE A 306 -2.23 0.97 -32.16
N LEU A 307 -2.98 1.70 -32.99
CA LEU A 307 -3.98 1.10 -33.84
C LEU A 307 -3.31 0.11 -34.80
N MET A 308 -3.84 -1.09 -34.82
CA MET A 308 -3.43 -2.12 -35.73
C MET A 308 -4.61 -2.55 -36.57
N THR A 309 -4.44 -2.39 -37.88
CA THR A 309 -5.34 -2.94 -38.89
C THR A 309 -4.62 -4.02 -39.69
N LEU A 310 -5.28 -5.12 -39.89
CA LEU A 310 -4.82 -6.13 -40.85
C LEU A 310 -5.19 -5.68 -42.25
N PRO A 311 -4.23 -5.53 -43.16
CA PRO A 311 -4.51 -5.11 -44.54
C PRO A 311 -5.25 -6.20 -45.31
N VAL A 312 -5.85 -5.83 -46.43
CA VAL A 312 -6.43 -6.78 -47.36
C VAL A 312 -5.34 -7.73 -47.86
N GLY A 313 -5.68 -9.02 -47.96
CA GLY A 313 -4.75 -10.07 -48.36
C GLY A 313 -3.78 -10.52 -47.29
N HIS A 314 -3.89 -10.02 -46.06
CA HIS A 314 -3.22 -10.65 -44.90
C HIS A 314 -3.85 -12.01 -44.65
N PRO A 315 -3.07 -13.10 -44.41
CA PRO A 315 -3.59 -14.47 -44.24
C PRO A 315 -4.66 -14.60 -43.18
N ASP A 316 -4.64 -13.74 -42.15
CA ASP A 316 -5.58 -13.76 -41.03
C ASP A 316 -6.66 -12.66 -41.15
N ASN A 317 -6.77 -11.98 -42.30
CA ASN A 317 -7.88 -11.08 -42.61
C ASN A 317 -8.83 -11.78 -43.61
N PRO A 318 -9.99 -12.30 -43.14
CA PRO A 318 -10.94 -13.00 -44.00
C PRO A 318 -11.81 -12.07 -44.86
N TYR A 319 -11.61 -10.74 -44.76
CA TYR A 319 -12.42 -9.72 -45.44
C TYR A 319 -11.73 -9.02 -46.58
N ALA A 320 -12.50 -8.53 -47.52
CA ALA A 320 -12.02 -7.76 -48.66
C ALA A 320 -11.72 -6.28 -48.35
N PHE A 321 -11.60 -5.93 -47.06
CA PHE A 321 -11.28 -4.60 -46.57
C PHE A 321 -10.37 -4.68 -45.38
N PRO A 322 -9.62 -3.62 -45.01
CA PRO A 322 -8.81 -3.62 -43.79
C PRO A 322 -9.66 -3.77 -42.51
N VAL A 323 -9.22 -4.56 -41.56
CA VAL A 323 -9.97 -4.81 -40.32
C VAL A 323 -9.13 -4.48 -39.08
N GLY A 324 -9.77 -3.86 -38.09
CA GLY A 324 -9.24 -3.74 -36.73
C GLY A 324 -9.31 -5.07 -36.01
N LEU A 325 -8.43 -5.25 -35.03
CA LEU A 325 -8.26 -6.52 -34.33
C LEU A 325 -8.30 -6.32 -32.81
N ARG A 326 -9.07 -7.17 -32.11
CA ARG A 326 -8.95 -7.41 -30.67
C ARG A 326 -8.43 -8.81 -30.43
N TYR A 327 -7.28 -8.93 -29.77
CA TYR A 327 -6.59 -10.20 -29.67
C TYR A 327 -5.76 -10.33 -28.38
N ARG A 328 -5.66 -11.55 -27.86
CA ARG A 328 -4.76 -11.96 -26.77
C ARG A 328 -3.67 -12.86 -27.32
N PHE A 329 -2.44 -12.43 -27.18
CA PHE A 329 -1.24 -13.13 -27.67
C PHE A 329 -0.84 -14.24 -26.69
N ALA A 330 -1.63 -15.32 -26.62
CA ALA A 330 -1.38 -16.41 -25.68
C ALA A 330 -0.09 -17.19 -25.98
N ASP A 331 0.33 -17.23 -27.23
CA ASP A 331 1.59 -17.83 -27.69
C ASP A 331 2.84 -17.09 -27.20
N LEU A 332 2.73 -15.80 -26.85
CA LEU A 332 3.80 -15.04 -26.22
C LEU A 332 3.99 -15.40 -24.72
N GLY A 333 3.13 -16.25 -24.18
CA GLY A 333 3.11 -16.61 -22.76
C GLY A 333 2.53 -15.53 -21.86
N THR A 334 2.47 -15.82 -20.57
CA THR A 334 2.00 -14.93 -19.54
C THR A 334 2.99 -13.78 -19.30
N THR A 335 2.46 -12.61 -18.93
CA THR A 335 3.28 -11.50 -18.44
C THR A 335 4.04 -11.94 -17.18
N TYR A 336 5.33 -11.73 -17.14
CA TYR A 336 6.17 -12.02 -15.99
C TYR A 336 6.83 -10.73 -15.48
N THR A 337 6.76 -10.51 -14.19
CA THR A 337 7.44 -9.40 -13.53
C THR A 337 8.23 -9.91 -12.34
N LYS A 338 9.54 -9.69 -12.35
CA LYS A 338 10.45 -9.93 -11.24
C LYS A 338 10.90 -8.60 -10.66
N THR A 339 10.64 -8.38 -9.39
CA THR A 339 11.10 -7.19 -8.67
C THR A 339 12.09 -7.61 -7.59
N VAL A 340 13.31 -7.08 -7.64
CA VAL A 340 14.35 -7.24 -6.63
C VAL A 340 14.46 -5.92 -5.86
N ASN A 341 14.31 -5.96 -4.54
CA ASN A 341 14.51 -4.82 -3.65
C ASN A 341 15.66 -5.11 -2.71
N ASP A 342 16.73 -4.34 -2.82
CA ASP A 342 17.89 -4.38 -1.93
C ASP A 342 17.81 -3.18 -0.97
N ALA A 343 17.85 -3.44 0.33
CA ALA A 343 17.88 -2.42 1.36
C ALA A 343 19.16 -2.54 2.18
N SER A 344 19.88 -1.45 2.31
CA SER A 344 21.12 -1.33 3.10
C SER A 344 20.98 -0.22 4.12
N ARG A 345 21.49 -0.44 5.33
CA ARG A 345 21.49 0.57 6.38
C ARG A 345 22.75 0.47 7.22
N VAL A 346 23.35 1.63 7.47
CA VAL A 346 24.49 1.82 8.38
C VAL A 346 24.11 2.87 9.40
N LEU A 347 24.36 2.60 10.67
CA LEU A 347 24.21 3.56 11.76
C LEU A 347 25.46 3.50 12.63
N VAL A 348 26.00 4.66 12.96
CA VAL A 348 27.04 4.82 14.00
C VAL A 348 26.54 5.87 14.98
N ALA A 349 26.52 5.55 16.26
CA ALA A 349 26.02 6.45 17.30
C ALA A 349 26.94 6.44 18.51
N LEU A 350 27.07 7.62 19.14
CA LEU A 350 27.72 7.81 20.43
C LEU A 350 26.69 8.35 21.41
N THR A 351 26.59 7.75 22.57
CA THR A 351 25.73 8.17 23.66
C THR A 351 26.58 8.37 24.92
N GLY A 352 26.43 9.48 25.59
CA GLY A 352 27.22 9.74 26.81
C GLY A 352 26.63 10.83 27.66
N THR A 353 27.22 11.02 28.87
CA THR A 353 26.86 12.11 29.78
C THR A 353 27.97 13.13 29.77
N TRP A 354 27.64 14.39 29.47
CA TRP A 354 28.56 15.50 29.44
C TRP A 354 27.93 16.77 30.02
N GLY A 355 28.58 17.39 31.01
CA GLY A 355 28.08 18.61 31.64
C GLY A 355 26.66 18.47 32.27
N GLY A 356 26.31 17.28 32.74
CA GLY A 356 24.98 16.99 33.29
C GLY A 356 23.89 16.79 32.22
N TRP A 357 24.27 16.76 30.93
CA TRP A 357 23.37 16.35 29.82
C TRP A 357 23.65 14.92 29.41
N ASP A 358 22.60 14.15 29.21
CA ASP A 358 22.67 12.90 28.47
C ASP A 358 22.62 13.25 26.97
N VAL A 359 23.75 13.06 26.29
CA VAL A 359 23.92 13.45 24.86
C VAL A 359 23.97 12.22 23.99
N GLU A 360 23.29 12.26 22.85
CA GLU A 360 23.39 11.25 21.79
C GLU A 360 23.64 11.95 20.45
N THR A 361 24.64 11.47 19.70
CA THR A 361 24.86 11.86 18.31
C THR A 361 24.95 10.64 17.43
N ALA A 362 24.48 10.74 16.20
CA ALA A 362 24.54 9.64 15.26
C ALA A 362 24.68 10.09 13.83
N TYR A 363 25.35 9.25 13.04
CA TYR A 363 25.30 9.25 11.58
C TYR A 363 24.49 8.05 11.09
N LEU A 364 23.53 8.30 10.20
CA LEU A 364 22.71 7.30 9.55
C LEU A 364 22.87 7.40 8.03
N PHE A 365 23.11 6.25 7.40
CA PHE A 365 22.91 6.04 5.97
C PHE A 365 21.90 4.92 5.76
N SER A 366 20.87 5.13 4.95
CA SER A 366 19.88 4.13 4.60
C SER A 366 19.51 4.24 3.12
N GLN A 367 19.57 3.14 2.40
CA GLN A 367 19.30 3.07 0.96
C GLN A 367 18.34 1.94 0.65
N THR A 368 17.45 2.15 -0.31
CA THR A 368 16.67 1.07 -0.97
C THR A 368 16.89 1.19 -2.48
N LYS A 369 17.34 0.10 -3.11
CA LYS A 369 17.48 -0.04 -4.56
C LYS A 369 16.47 -1.07 -5.05
N ARG A 370 15.74 -0.74 -6.12
CA ARG A 370 14.78 -1.62 -6.79
C ARG A 370 15.24 -1.87 -8.21
N THR A 371 15.18 -3.13 -8.63
CA THR A 371 15.30 -3.52 -10.04
C THR A 371 14.06 -4.29 -10.42
N GLU A 372 13.40 -3.86 -11.48
CA GLU A 372 12.26 -4.58 -12.05
C GLU A 372 12.64 -5.06 -13.45
N THR A 373 12.51 -6.37 -13.67
CA THR A 373 12.64 -7.00 -14.98
C THR A 373 11.29 -7.61 -15.33
N ALA A 374 10.74 -7.22 -16.46
CA ALA A 374 9.41 -7.64 -16.88
C ALA A 374 9.31 -7.82 -18.40
N ASN A 375 8.44 -8.75 -18.83
CA ASN A 375 7.98 -8.87 -20.21
C ASN A 375 6.44 -8.72 -20.27
N GLY A 376 5.80 -9.20 -21.31
CA GLY A 376 4.32 -9.20 -21.41
C GLY A 376 3.75 -7.86 -21.89
N ARG A 377 4.56 -7.05 -22.55
CA ARG A 377 4.11 -5.88 -23.30
C ARG A 377 4.59 -5.99 -24.74
N LEU A 378 3.68 -5.83 -25.68
CA LEU A 378 4.02 -5.90 -27.09
C LEU A 378 5.03 -4.82 -27.47
N TYR A 379 6.12 -5.23 -28.08
CA TYR A 379 7.07 -4.31 -28.68
C TYR A 379 6.54 -3.89 -30.06
N TYR A 380 6.03 -2.67 -30.14
CA TYR A 380 5.25 -2.18 -31.28
C TYR A 380 6.01 -2.18 -32.61
N PRO A 381 7.30 -1.77 -32.67
CA PRO A 381 8.04 -1.84 -33.93
C PRO A 381 8.13 -3.26 -34.52
N ALA A 382 8.37 -4.26 -33.67
CA ALA A 382 8.38 -5.65 -34.12
C ALA A 382 6.99 -6.15 -34.53
N LEU A 383 5.94 -5.72 -33.84
CA LEU A 383 4.57 -6.08 -34.19
C LEU A 383 4.18 -5.52 -35.57
N VAL A 384 4.48 -4.26 -35.85
CA VAL A 384 4.23 -3.63 -37.15
C VAL A 384 5.01 -4.36 -38.26
N ALA A 385 6.28 -4.66 -38.00
CA ALA A 385 7.08 -5.40 -38.98
C ALA A 385 6.51 -6.80 -39.24
N ALA A 386 6.13 -7.53 -38.21
CA ALA A 386 5.58 -8.87 -38.31
C ALA A 386 4.23 -8.95 -39.00
N VAL A 387 3.39 -7.93 -38.86
CA VAL A 387 2.13 -7.80 -39.62
C VAL A 387 2.39 -7.47 -41.10
N ASN A 388 3.27 -6.52 -41.37
CA ASN A 388 3.57 -6.09 -42.72
C ASN A 388 4.23 -7.20 -43.56
N ASN A 389 5.16 -7.95 -42.97
CA ASN A 389 5.84 -9.07 -43.64
C ASN A 389 5.11 -10.41 -43.47
N ARG A 390 3.93 -10.41 -42.83
CA ARG A 390 3.08 -11.58 -42.61
C ARG A 390 3.76 -12.72 -41.82
N SER A 391 4.77 -12.42 -41.03
CA SER A 391 5.52 -13.45 -40.24
C SER A 391 4.83 -13.84 -38.94
N TYR A 392 3.84 -13.07 -38.46
CA TYR A 392 3.01 -13.42 -37.33
C TYR A 392 1.61 -13.86 -37.78
N ARG A 393 1.14 -14.98 -37.27
CA ARG A 393 -0.18 -15.59 -37.55
C ARG A 393 -1.06 -15.48 -36.33
N PHE A 394 -2.17 -14.71 -36.42
CA PHE A 394 -3.15 -14.53 -35.35
C PHE A 394 -4.01 -15.79 -35.14
N GLY A 395 -3.91 -16.40 -33.97
CA GLY A 395 -4.54 -17.70 -33.67
C GLY A 395 -3.90 -18.89 -34.39
N GLY A 396 -2.71 -18.71 -34.96
CA GLY A 396 -1.90 -19.74 -35.62
C GLY A 396 -0.61 -20.07 -34.86
N VAL A 397 0.26 -20.84 -35.51
CA VAL A 397 1.60 -21.20 -34.97
C VAL A 397 2.63 -20.17 -35.41
N ASN A 398 3.41 -19.64 -34.49
CA ASN A 398 4.43 -18.64 -34.72
C ASN A 398 5.83 -19.16 -34.37
N SER A 399 6.86 -18.70 -35.08
CA SER A 399 8.25 -19.09 -34.79
C SER A 399 8.74 -18.46 -33.48
N ALA A 400 9.65 -19.14 -32.78
CA ALA A 400 10.25 -18.66 -31.55
C ALA A 400 10.94 -17.28 -31.73
N ALA A 401 11.52 -17.02 -32.91
CA ALA A 401 12.17 -15.76 -33.22
C ALA A 401 11.17 -14.60 -33.27
N VAL A 402 10.02 -14.79 -33.90
CA VAL A 402 8.94 -13.79 -33.97
C VAL A 402 8.35 -13.55 -32.57
N ILE A 403 8.07 -14.63 -31.81
CA ILE A 403 7.56 -14.55 -30.43
C ILE A 403 8.51 -13.74 -29.55
N SER A 404 9.81 -14.04 -29.60
CA SER A 404 10.84 -13.33 -28.81
C SER A 404 10.96 -11.85 -29.17
N ALA A 405 10.88 -11.52 -30.47
CA ALA A 405 10.93 -10.14 -30.95
C ALA A 405 9.72 -9.30 -30.48
N LEU A 406 8.53 -9.92 -30.40
CA LEU A 406 7.30 -9.26 -29.99
C LEU A 406 7.21 -9.04 -28.46
N ASN A 407 7.90 -9.82 -27.66
CA ASN A 407 7.78 -9.83 -26.20
C ASN A 407 9.14 -9.76 -25.48
N PRO A 408 10.01 -8.78 -25.79
CA PRO A 408 11.30 -8.64 -25.14
C PRO A 408 11.15 -8.26 -23.66
N TYR A 409 12.17 -8.57 -22.85
CA TYR A 409 12.28 -8.09 -21.49
C TYR A 409 12.68 -6.61 -21.47
N ARG A 410 12.08 -5.87 -20.53
CA ARG A 410 12.45 -4.50 -20.16
C ARG A 410 12.95 -4.47 -18.72
N THR A 411 13.84 -3.53 -18.41
CA THR A 411 14.42 -3.37 -17.08
C THR A 411 14.34 -1.91 -16.62
N GLY A 412 13.68 -1.69 -15.51
CA GLY A 412 13.63 -0.40 -14.83
C GLY A 412 14.31 -0.47 -13.46
N THR A 413 14.88 0.64 -13.02
CA THR A 413 15.54 0.75 -11.71
C THR A 413 14.98 1.91 -10.90
N GLY A 414 15.04 1.76 -9.58
CA GLY A 414 14.74 2.83 -8.64
C GLY A 414 15.74 2.84 -7.50
N LYS A 415 16.00 4.02 -6.93
CA LYS A 415 16.92 4.22 -5.82
C LYS A 415 16.35 5.29 -4.89
N THR A 416 16.38 5.03 -3.58
CA THR A 416 16.03 6.00 -2.54
C THR A 416 17.12 5.99 -1.51
N GLU A 417 17.57 7.17 -1.07
CA GLU A 417 18.62 7.31 -0.05
C GLU A 417 18.20 8.33 1.01
N ILE A 418 18.57 8.04 2.23
CA ILE A 418 18.53 8.96 3.37
C ILE A 418 19.90 8.92 4.01
N SER A 419 20.53 10.09 4.17
CA SER A 419 21.68 10.28 5.04
C SER A 419 21.37 11.37 6.05
N SER A 420 21.71 11.16 7.32
CA SER A 420 21.46 12.16 8.35
C SER A 420 22.52 12.13 9.44
N VAL A 421 22.74 13.31 10.01
CA VAL A 421 23.48 13.51 11.27
C VAL A 421 22.52 14.12 12.25
N ASP A 422 22.43 13.56 13.45
CA ASP A 422 21.64 14.13 14.54
C ASP A 422 22.49 14.30 15.81
N LEU A 423 22.18 15.36 16.55
CA LEU A 423 22.68 15.61 17.89
C LEU A 423 21.48 15.94 18.77
N LYS A 424 21.32 15.22 19.87
CA LYS A 424 20.27 15.46 20.85
C LYS A 424 20.80 15.29 22.27
N GLY A 425 20.23 16.04 23.17
CA GLY A 425 20.57 15.97 24.59
C GLY A 425 19.35 16.09 25.46
N SER A 426 19.41 15.54 26.65
CA SER A 426 18.40 15.70 27.69
C SER A 426 19.02 15.96 29.06
N ARG A 427 18.34 16.77 29.86
CA ARG A 427 18.77 17.13 31.22
C ARG A 427 17.56 17.41 32.11
N GLU A 428 17.70 17.02 33.37
CA GLU A 428 16.81 17.50 34.44
C GLU A 428 17.17 18.95 34.77
N LEU A 429 16.14 19.83 34.85
CA LEU A 429 16.34 21.28 35.03
C LEU A 429 16.10 21.74 36.46
N PHE A 430 14.85 21.59 36.94
CA PHE A 430 14.43 22.07 38.23
C PHE A 430 13.34 21.16 38.83
N SER A 431 13.19 21.23 40.15
CA SER A 431 12.19 20.44 40.85
C SER A 431 10.83 21.14 40.86
N LEU A 432 9.79 20.35 40.55
CA LEU A 432 8.39 20.69 40.68
C LEU A 432 7.74 19.82 41.78
N PRO A 433 6.55 20.16 42.29
CA PRO A 433 5.85 19.35 43.30
C PRO A 433 5.66 17.90 42.91
N GLY A 434 5.63 17.57 41.61
CA GLY A 434 5.50 16.22 41.09
C GLY A 434 6.80 15.49 40.77
N GLY A 435 7.96 16.15 40.80
CA GLY A 435 9.26 15.61 40.44
C GLY A 435 10.11 16.58 39.61
N MET A 436 11.21 16.08 39.05
CA MET A 436 12.12 16.91 38.23
C MET A 436 11.50 17.19 36.86
N ALA A 437 11.48 18.49 36.48
CA ALA A 437 11.22 18.90 35.11
C ALA A 437 12.47 18.55 34.24
N ALA A 438 12.24 17.98 33.07
CA ALA A 438 13.30 17.56 32.17
C ALA A 438 13.12 18.14 30.76
N LEU A 439 14.19 18.67 30.19
CA LEU A 439 14.27 19.19 28.85
C LEU A 439 15.04 18.23 27.95
N ALA A 440 14.48 17.92 26.79
CA ALA A 440 15.20 17.31 25.68
C ALA A 440 15.22 18.29 24.50
N ALA A 441 16.37 18.43 23.84
CA ALA A 441 16.50 19.26 22.66
C ALA A 441 17.46 18.63 21.65
N GLY A 442 17.37 18.99 20.39
CA GLY A 442 18.27 18.45 19.39
C GLY A 442 18.12 19.09 18.01
N VAL A 443 19.11 18.79 17.19
CA VAL A 443 19.19 19.19 15.78
C VAL A 443 19.37 17.96 14.90
N GLU A 444 18.83 18.04 13.68
CA GLU A 444 18.99 17.00 12.66
C GLU A 444 19.27 17.65 11.31
N PHE A 445 20.31 17.18 10.64
CA PHE A 445 20.61 17.50 9.25
C PHE A 445 20.41 16.25 8.41
N ARG A 446 19.53 16.30 7.41
CA ARG A 446 19.16 15.16 6.61
C ARG A 446 19.13 15.50 5.12
N ARG A 447 19.68 14.59 4.31
CA ARG A 447 19.53 14.60 2.85
C ARG A 447 18.69 13.39 2.42
N GLU A 448 17.76 13.63 1.51
CA GLU A 448 16.92 12.62 0.89
C GLU A 448 17.07 12.68 -0.62
N SER A 449 17.16 11.53 -1.30
CA SER A 449 17.12 11.45 -2.75
C SER A 449 16.18 10.35 -3.22
N PHE A 450 15.64 10.52 -4.43
CA PHE A 450 14.74 9.58 -5.06
C PHE A 450 14.97 9.60 -6.57
N ASP A 451 15.39 8.46 -7.11
CA ASP A 451 15.67 8.27 -8.52
C ASP A 451 14.88 7.08 -9.06
N ILE A 452 14.22 7.25 -10.21
CA ILE A 452 13.59 6.19 -10.99
C ILE A 452 14.01 6.35 -12.43
N VAL A 453 14.49 5.25 -13.01
CA VAL A 453 14.85 5.17 -14.42
C VAL A 453 14.08 4.01 -15.04
N SER A 454 13.18 4.32 -15.96
CA SER A 454 12.47 3.33 -16.77
C SER A 454 13.39 2.83 -17.91
N ASP A 455 13.04 1.66 -18.45
CA ASP A 455 13.70 1.10 -19.64
C ASP A 455 13.73 2.12 -20.80
N PRO A 456 14.83 2.26 -21.55
CA PRO A 456 14.94 3.23 -22.64
C PRO A 456 13.87 3.06 -23.73
N GLU A 457 13.55 1.84 -24.14
CA GLU A 457 12.52 1.54 -25.14
C GLU A 457 11.11 1.89 -24.62
N GLN A 458 10.89 1.71 -23.30
CA GLN A 458 9.66 2.15 -22.65
C GLN A 458 9.56 3.69 -22.61
N VAL A 459 10.67 4.39 -22.36
CA VAL A 459 10.72 5.88 -22.40
C VAL A 459 10.50 6.38 -23.81
N ALA A 460 11.04 5.69 -24.81
CA ALA A 460 10.84 6.00 -26.23
C ALA A 460 9.38 5.79 -26.69
N GLY A 461 8.57 5.00 -25.94
CA GLY A 461 7.18 4.72 -26.29
C GLY A 461 6.99 3.48 -27.17
N ASN A 462 7.99 2.62 -27.28
CA ASN A 462 7.98 1.46 -28.17
C ASN A 462 7.18 0.25 -27.60
N PHE A 463 6.75 0.30 -26.35
CA PHE A 463 5.88 -0.74 -25.76
C PHE A 463 4.42 -0.31 -25.69
N VAL A 464 3.53 -1.19 -26.13
CA VAL A 464 2.07 -0.93 -26.13
C VAL A 464 1.53 -0.82 -24.70
N GLY A 465 0.84 0.29 -24.44
CA GLY A 465 -0.01 0.45 -23.26
C GLY A 465 0.73 0.43 -21.92
N ILE A 466 2.00 0.85 -21.87
CA ILE A 466 2.73 0.99 -20.61
C ILE A 466 3.30 2.40 -20.42
N ALA A 467 3.08 2.94 -19.22
CA ALA A 467 3.61 4.24 -18.82
C ALA A 467 5.11 4.18 -18.51
N SER A 468 5.81 5.28 -18.76
CA SER A 468 7.16 5.50 -18.25
C SER A 468 7.09 6.47 -17.08
N THR A 469 7.81 6.15 -15.99
CA THR A 469 8.02 7.06 -14.88
C THR A 469 9.51 7.28 -14.70
N THR A 470 9.94 8.51 -14.82
CA THR A 470 11.33 8.89 -14.55
C THR A 470 11.32 10.03 -13.54
N VAL A 471 12.09 9.87 -12.49
CA VAL A 471 12.24 10.85 -11.41
C VAL A 471 13.72 10.95 -11.09
N GLY A 472 14.22 12.16 -10.87
CA GLY A 472 15.54 12.42 -10.34
C GLY A 472 15.44 13.65 -9.45
N ALA A 473 15.48 13.45 -8.12
CA ALA A 473 15.28 14.52 -7.17
C ALA A 473 16.00 14.30 -5.86
N SER A 474 16.45 15.39 -5.24
CA SER A 474 16.99 15.36 -3.89
C SER A 474 16.61 16.63 -3.12
N ARG A 475 16.61 16.55 -1.80
CA ARG A 475 16.40 17.68 -0.91
C ARG A 475 17.20 17.56 0.38
N THR A 476 17.42 18.68 1.03
CA THR A 476 17.98 18.76 2.38
C THR A 476 16.91 19.23 3.37
N VAL A 477 17.01 18.74 4.60
CA VAL A 477 16.11 19.07 5.70
C VAL A 477 16.96 19.40 6.91
N ASN A 478 16.79 20.61 7.47
CA ASN A 478 17.42 21.06 8.70
C ASN A 478 16.33 21.19 9.76
N SER A 479 16.53 20.59 10.91
CA SER A 479 15.50 20.51 11.94
C SER A 479 16.07 20.90 13.31
N LEU A 480 15.23 21.61 14.07
CA LEU A 480 15.46 21.94 15.48
C LEU A 480 14.23 21.48 16.27
N PHE A 481 14.41 20.84 17.39
CA PHE A 481 13.31 20.42 18.25
C PHE A 481 13.64 20.54 19.73
N ALA A 482 12.60 20.77 20.54
CA ALA A 482 12.67 20.77 21.98
C ALA A 482 11.42 20.12 22.58
N GLU A 483 11.61 19.44 23.72
CA GLU A 483 10.55 18.76 24.47
C GLU A 483 10.79 18.99 25.95
N LEU A 484 9.78 19.50 26.66
CA LEU A 484 9.76 19.70 28.10
C LEU A 484 8.79 18.71 28.73
N SER A 485 9.27 17.90 29.64
CA SER A 485 8.46 17.05 30.52
C SER A 485 8.37 17.73 31.89
N ALA A 486 7.15 18.05 32.32
CA ALA A 486 6.93 18.79 33.57
C ALA A 486 5.89 18.06 34.44
N PRO A 487 6.31 17.34 35.48
CA PRO A 487 5.45 16.77 36.50
C PRO A 487 4.99 17.87 37.48
N ILE A 488 3.93 18.59 37.10
CA ILE A 488 3.48 19.80 37.80
C ILE A 488 3.01 19.45 39.23
N LEU A 489 2.31 18.32 39.37
CA LEU A 489 1.85 17.77 40.67
C LEU A 489 2.21 16.28 40.72
N LYS A 490 2.21 15.68 41.91
CA LYS A 490 2.48 14.24 42.12
C LYS A 490 1.60 13.33 41.23
N ASN A 491 0.44 13.81 40.88
CA ASN A 491 -0.53 13.06 40.06
C ASN A 491 -0.82 13.72 38.68
N VAL A 492 -0.11 14.79 38.33
CA VAL A 492 -0.30 15.51 37.04
C VAL A 492 1.05 15.67 36.33
N GLU A 493 1.17 15.02 35.20
CA GLU A 493 2.32 15.10 34.29
C GLU A 493 1.91 15.85 33.02
N THR A 494 2.73 16.82 32.58
CA THR A 494 2.52 17.52 31.30
C THR A 494 3.74 17.35 30.40
N GLN A 495 3.52 17.42 29.11
CA GLN A 495 4.52 17.35 28.08
C GLN A 495 4.26 18.45 27.04
N LEU A 496 5.27 19.24 26.75
CA LEU A 496 5.26 20.26 25.70
C LEU A 496 6.36 19.90 24.71
N ALA A 497 6.08 19.95 23.42
CA ALA A 497 7.11 19.77 22.41
C ALA A 497 6.88 20.72 21.24
N VAL A 498 7.95 21.15 20.60
CA VAL A 498 7.95 21.95 19.39
C VAL A 498 9.08 21.50 18.49
N ARG A 499 8.82 21.47 17.19
CA ARG A 499 9.81 21.19 16.16
C ARG A 499 9.65 22.18 15.01
N HIS A 500 10.78 22.66 14.51
CA HIS A 500 10.87 23.44 13.28
C HIS A 500 11.70 22.69 12.25
N ASP A 501 11.13 22.48 11.06
CA ASP A 501 11.79 21.81 9.93
C ASP A 501 11.89 22.81 8.76
N ARG A 502 13.11 23.02 8.24
CA ARG A 502 13.38 23.80 7.02
C ARG A 502 13.82 22.89 5.91
N TYR A 503 13.11 22.96 4.79
CA TYR A 503 13.34 22.17 3.59
C TYR A 503 13.93 23.02 2.48
N SER A 504 14.71 22.39 1.57
CA SER A 504 15.31 23.10 0.44
C SER A 504 14.36 23.29 -0.75
N ASP A 505 13.25 22.57 -0.80
CA ASP A 505 12.33 22.49 -1.96
C ASP A 505 10.91 22.98 -1.66
N TYR A 506 10.61 23.41 -0.45
CA TYR A 506 9.34 24.04 -0.08
C TYR A 506 9.46 24.84 1.25
N GLU A 507 8.36 25.43 1.71
CA GLU A 507 8.32 26.25 2.93
C GLU A 507 8.61 25.45 4.21
N SER A 508 9.11 26.15 5.23
CA SER A 508 9.34 25.56 6.56
C SER A 508 8.03 25.20 7.28
N SER A 509 8.12 24.30 8.24
CA SER A 509 7.00 23.88 9.06
C SER A 509 7.36 23.87 10.54
N THR A 510 6.51 24.48 11.37
CA THR A 510 6.60 24.41 12.84
C THR A 510 5.43 23.62 13.38
N THR A 511 5.71 22.64 14.24
CA THR A 511 4.70 21.72 14.80
C THR A 511 4.78 21.68 16.32
N PRO A 512 3.78 22.22 17.03
CA PRO A 512 3.65 22.10 18.50
C PRO A 512 2.94 20.80 18.90
N LYS A 513 3.19 20.34 20.11
CA LYS A 513 2.48 19.25 20.77
C LYS A 513 2.31 19.55 22.25
N PHE A 514 1.16 19.18 22.80
CA PHE A 514 0.82 19.22 24.22
C PHE A 514 0.28 17.86 24.66
N GLY A 515 0.72 17.38 25.81
CA GLY A 515 0.23 16.17 26.45
C GLY A 515 -0.06 16.42 27.93
N LEU A 516 -1.15 15.85 28.42
CA LEU A 516 -1.55 15.86 29.82
C LEU A 516 -1.88 14.44 30.26
N LYS A 517 -1.37 14.04 31.41
CA LYS A 517 -1.78 12.82 32.10
C LYS A 517 -2.08 13.17 33.56
N TRP A 518 -3.30 12.89 33.98
CA TRP A 518 -3.79 13.10 35.35
C TRP A 518 -4.19 11.76 35.98
N LYS A 519 -3.48 11.37 37.01
CA LYS A 519 -3.80 10.22 37.82
C LYS A 519 -4.86 10.65 38.86
N ALA A 520 -6.14 10.65 38.45
CA ALA A 520 -7.26 11.13 39.24
C ALA A 520 -7.47 10.25 40.50
N LEU A 521 -7.25 8.92 40.35
CA LEU A 521 -7.27 7.93 41.43
C LEU A 521 -6.10 6.95 41.19
N ASP A 522 -5.76 6.16 42.21
CA ASP A 522 -4.74 5.12 42.01
C ASP A 522 -5.12 4.10 40.91
N THR A 523 -6.41 3.91 40.71
CA THR A 523 -6.98 3.02 39.69
C THR A 523 -7.37 3.71 38.42
N LEU A 524 -7.38 5.06 38.34
CA LEU A 524 -7.87 5.82 37.21
C LEU A 524 -6.89 6.92 36.79
N ALA A 525 -6.39 6.81 35.56
CA ALA A 525 -5.65 7.89 34.92
C ALA A 525 -6.42 8.41 33.69
N ILE A 526 -6.50 9.72 33.56
CA ILE A 526 -7.05 10.44 32.41
C ILE A 526 -5.90 10.99 31.60
N ARG A 527 -6.03 10.97 30.27
CA ARG A 527 -5.03 11.52 29.36
C ARG A 527 -5.67 12.36 28.27
N ALA A 528 -4.99 13.43 27.90
CA ALA A 528 -5.36 14.26 26.77
C ALA A 528 -4.11 14.64 25.97
N ASN A 529 -4.21 14.62 24.65
CA ASN A 529 -3.13 15.05 23.78
C ASN A 529 -3.71 15.97 22.68
N TYR A 530 -2.96 17.01 22.39
CA TYR A 530 -3.08 17.83 21.19
C TYR A 530 -1.76 17.83 20.46
N GLY A 531 -1.77 17.68 19.16
CA GLY A 531 -0.57 17.76 18.35
C GLY A 531 -0.87 18.24 16.95
N GLU A 532 0.04 19.07 16.44
CA GLU A 532 0.08 19.38 15.02
C GLU A 532 1.10 18.47 14.33
N ALA A 533 0.81 18.13 13.09
CA ALA A 533 1.71 17.36 12.27
C ALA A 533 1.62 17.81 10.81
N PHE A 534 2.65 17.52 10.04
CA PHE A 534 2.67 17.87 8.63
C PHE A 534 3.26 16.74 7.78
N ARG A 535 2.99 16.81 6.50
CA ARG A 535 3.64 16.01 5.48
C ARG A 535 4.21 16.93 4.39
N ALA A 536 5.50 16.86 4.19
CA ALA A 536 6.15 17.46 3.05
C ALA A 536 5.57 16.94 1.73
N PRO A 537 5.44 17.75 0.69
CA PRO A 537 5.24 17.24 -0.66
C PRO A 537 6.32 16.19 -0.96
N SER A 538 5.96 15.09 -1.62
CA SER A 538 6.94 14.08 -1.98
C SER A 538 7.82 14.55 -3.12
N LEU A 539 9.05 14.05 -3.22
CA LEU A 539 9.96 14.37 -4.31
C LEU A 539 9.36 14.11 -5.70
N THR A 540 8.43 13.15 -5.82
CA THR A 540 7.68 12.91 -7.06
C THR A 540 6.62 13.97 -7.37
N GLN A 541 6.19 14.74 -6.38
CA GLN A 541 5.17 15.78 -6.53
C GLN A 541 5.77 17.15 -6.84
N THR A 542 7.00 17.42 -6.37
CA THR A 542 7.70 18.69 -6.55
C THR A 542 8.79 18.65 -7.62
N SER A 543 9.33 17.46 -7.93
CA SER A 543 10.43 17.30 -8.87
C SER A 543 9.96 17.29 -10.34
N ASN A 544 10.90 17.36 -11.25
CA ASN A 544 10.66 17.27 -12.70
C ASN A 544 10.27 15.83 -13.12
N SER A 545 9.21 15.30 -12.53
CA SER A 545 8.65 14.00 -12.84
C SER A 545 7.54 14.11 -13.86
N ARG A 546 7.44 13.13 -14.76
CA ARG A 546 6.29 12.97 -15.66
C ARG A 546 5.79 11.54 -15.55
N VAL A 547 4.53 11.38 -15.22
CA VAL A 547 3.87 10.08 -15.12
C VAL A 547 2.69 10.09 -16.07
N GLN A 548 2.56 9.04 -16.86
CA GLN A 548 1.39 8.80 -17.69
C GLN A 548 0.61 7.59 -17.17
N SER A 549 -0.70 7.69 -17.21
CA SER A 549 -1.63 6.57 -16.97
C SER A 549 -2.77 6.65 -17.96
N PHE A 550 -3.71 5.72 -17.86
CA PHE A 550 -4.93 5.73 -18.64
C PHE A 550 -6.14 5.89 -17.75
N SER A 551 -7.15 6.63 -18.24
CA SER A 551 -8.43 6.84 -17.56
C SER A 551 -9.56 6.63 -18.54
N THR A 552 -10.61 5.91 -18.11
CA THR A 552 -11.86 5.85 -18.88
C THR A 552 -12.71 7.04 -18.49
N VAL A 553 -13.19 7.79 -19.48
CA VAL A 553 -13.95 9.03 -19.31
C VAL A 553 -15.09 9.11 -20.32
N THR A 554 -16.17 9.81 -19.98
CA THR A 554 -17.23 10.23 -20.91
C THR A 554 -16.98 11.66 -21.36
N ASP A 555 -17.46 12.02 -22.52
CA ASP A 555 -17.25 13.35 -23.11
C ASP A 555 -18.56 14.16 -23.13
N PRO A 556 -18.76 15.08 -22.18
CA PRO A 556 -20.02 15.85 -22.11
C PRO A 556 -20.22 16.81 -23.29
N VAL A 557 -19.16 17.16 -24.02
CA VAL A 557 -19.25 17.98 -25.24
C VAL A 557 -19.83 17.16 -26.39
N ARG A 558 -19.42 15.90 -26.48
CA ARG A 558 -19.80 14.99 -27.57
C ARG A 558 -21.03 14.14 -27.23
N CYS A 559 -21.33 13.99 -25.95
CA CYS A 559 -22.49 13.28 -25.40
C CYS A 559 -23.13 14.04 -24.24
N PRO A 560 -23.80 15.16 -24.47
CA PRO A 560 -24.32 16.01 -23.42
C PRO A 560 -25.47 15.39 -22.61
N ASN A 561 -26.24 14.48 -23.19
CA ASN A 561 -27.32 13.75 -22.52
C ASN A 561 -26.87 12.44 -21.83
N GLY A 562 -25.57 12.08 -21.93
CA GLY A 562 -25.00 10.86 -21.35
C GLY A 562 -25.41 9.52 -21.99
N SER A 563 -26.22 9.54 -23.02
CA SER A 563 -26.77 8.34 -23.66
C SER A 563 -26.58 8.26 -25.17
N THR A 564 -26.71 9.37 -25.86
CA THR A 564 -26.65 9.45 -27.33
C THR A 564 -25.63 10.48 -27.76
N PRO A 565 -24.64 10.10 -28.56
CA PRO A 565 -23.65 11.04 -29.05
C PRO A 565 -24.28 12.04 -30.05
N LEU A 566 -23.74 13.26 -30.09
CA LEU A 566 -24.08 14.25 -31.11
C LEU A 566 -23.62 13.78 -32.50
N PRO A 567 -24.15 14.37 -33.59
CA PRO A 567 -23.71 14.10 -34.96
C PRO A 567 -22.16 14.25 -35.07
N GLY A 568 -21.50 13.26 -35.65
CA GLY A 568 -20.04 13.16 -35.67
C GLY A 568 -19.40 12.57 -34.38
N GLY A 569 -20.18 12.27 -33.36
CA GLY A 569 -19.75 11.61 -32.14
C GLY A 569 -19.74 10.09 -32.24
N ASP A 570 -19.13 9.44 -31.26
CA ASP A 570 -18.98 7.99 -31.10
C ASP A 570 -19.71 7.50 -29.84
N ALA A 571 -20.24 6.26 -29.88
CA ALA A 571 -20.91 5.65 -28.70
C ALA A 571 -20.00 5.62 -27.44
N THR A 572 -18.69 5.54 -27.61
CA THR A 572 -17.72 5.59 -26.49
C THR A 572 -17.63 6.96 -25.84
N ASP A 573 -18.05 8.03 -26.51
CA ASP A 573 -18.16 9.36 -25.92
C ASP A 573 -19.18 9.38 -24.77
N CYS A 574 -20.22 8.53 -24.87
CA CYS A 574 -21.25 8.33 -23.84
C CYS A 574 -20.93 7.19 -22.86
N THR A 575 -20.44 6.07 -23.35
CA THR A 575 -20.25 4.85 -22.55
C THR A 575 -18.89 4.76 -21.87
N GLY A 576 -17.94 5.57 -22.31
CA GLY A 576 -16.58 5.67 -21.76
C GLY A 576 -15.49 5.39 -22.78
N ARG A 577 -14.62 6.37 -22.97
CA ARG A 577 -13.42 6.32 -23.81
C ARG A 577 -12.18 6.27 -22.93
N THR A 578 -11.23 5.39 -23.21
CA THR A 578 -9.94 5.38 -22.54
C THR A 578 -9.01 6.44 -23.13
N VAL A 579 -8.57 7.39 -22.30
CA VAL A 579 -7.70 8.50 -22.68
C VAL A 579 -6.39 8.47 -21.91
N ALA A 580 -5.32 8.99 -22.49
CA ALA A 580 -4.07 9.19 -21.77
C ALA A 580 -4.24 10.27 -20.69
N SER A 581 -3.64 10.02 -19.53
CA SER A 581 -3.63 10.96 -18.40
C SER A 581 -2.20 11.24 -18.00
N ILE A 582 -1.74 12.45 -18.21
CA ILE A 582 -0.38 12.90 -17.91
C ILE A 582 -0.40 13.66 -16.59
N PHE A 583 0.47 13.29 -15.67
CA PHE A 583 0.66 13.98 -14.40
C PHE A 583 1.97 14.75 -14.42
N LEU A 584 1.86 16.04 -14.13
CA LEU A 584 2.99 16.94 -14.00
C LEU A 584 3.20 17.35 -12.53
N PRO A 585 4.43 17.59 -12.11
CA PRO A 585 4.73 18.11 -10.79
C PRO A 585 4.24 19.55 -10.63
N THR A 586 4.18 20.00 -9.38
CA THR A 586 3.90 21.39 -9.02
C THR A 586 4.92 21.84 -7.99
N THR A 587 5.64 22.91 -8.29
CA THR A 587 6.70 23.46 -7.41
C THR A 587 6.17 24.32 -6.28
N SER A 588 4.93 24.82 -6.39
CA SER A 588 4.29 25.69 -5.40
C SER A 588 3.36 24.94 -4.43
N LEU A 589 3.63 23.67 -4.17
CA LEU A 589 2.82 22.88 -3.23
C LEU A 589 3.13 23.27 -1.79
N GLU A 590 2.07 23.52 -1.03
CA GLU A 590 2.15 23.63 0.42
C GLU A 590 2.21 22.27 1.09
N PRO A 591 2.80 22.15 2.30
CA PRO A 591 2.73 20.91 3.07
C PRO A 591 1.28 20.61 3.49
N GLU A 592 0.93 19.34 3.51
CA GLU A 592 -0.30 18.89 4.18
C GLU A 592 -0.14 19.11 5.68
N ARG A 593 -1.14 19.66 6.33
CA ARG A 593 -1.15 19.93 7.78
C ARG A 593 -2.24 19.13 8.46
N SER A 594 -1.97 18.63 9.64
CA SER A 594 -2.99 17.98 10.47
C SER A 594 -2.99 18.47 11.90
N LYS A 595 -4.18 18.48 12.49
CA LYS A 595 -4.39 18.67 13.93
C LYS A 595 -4.99 17.39 14.48
N SER A 596 -4.38 16.83 15.51
CA SER A 596 -4.85 15.63 16.20
C SER A 596 -5.22 15.95 17.64
N PHE A 597 -6.34 15.40 18.06
CA PHE A 597 -6.82 15.45 19.44
C PHE A 597 -7.07 14.04 19.91
N SER A 598 -6.63 13.69 21.10
CA SER A 598 -7.04 12.44 21.74
C SER A 598 -7.31 12.68 23.23
N TYR A 599 -8.37 12.07 23.71
CA TYR A 599 -8.67 12.01 25.15
C TYR A 599 -9.12 10.62 25.52
N GLY A 600 -8.64 10.16 26.63
CA GLY A 600 -8.96 8.82 27.06
C GLY A 600 -8.68 8.62 28.53
N PHE A 601 -9.02 7.42 28.97
CA PHE A 601 -8.75 7.00 30.33
C PHE A 601 -8.11 5.61 30.35
N ILE A 602 -7.39 5.36 31.44
CA ILE A 602 -6.84 4.04 31.79
C ILE A 602 -7.41 3.70 33.17
N PHE A 603 -8.28 2.70 33.20
CA PHE A 603 -8.87 2.20 34.45
C PHE A 603 -8.26 0.85 34.80
N SER A 604 -7.57 0.79 35.92
CA SER A 604 -6.86 -0.40 36.40
C SER A 604 -7.28 -0.67 37.85
N PRO A 605 -8.48 -1.28 38.06
CA PRO A 605 -9.00 -1.54 39.41
C PRO A 605 -8.13 -2.55 40.19
N SER A 606 -7.26 -3.28 39.47
CA SER A 606 -6.27 -4.19 40.05
C SER A 606 -5.11 -4.40 39.08
N ASP A 607 -4.00 -4.97 39.52
CA ASP A 607 -2.86 -5.36 38.66
C ASP A 607 -3.23 -6.41 37.59
N ARG A 608 -4.42 -7.02 37.74
CA ARG A 608 -4.94 -8.06 36.85
C ARG A 608 -5.83 -7.52 35.74
N THR A 609 -6.41 -6.34 35.95
CA THR A 609 -7.40 -5.75 35.02
C THR A 609 -6.96 -4.39 34.56
N SER A 610 -7.01 -4.14 33.25
CA SER A 610 -6.78 -2.83 32.63
C SER A 610 -7.80 -2.63 31.52
N LEU A 611 -8.49 -1.50 31.55
CA LEU A 611 -9.39 -1.01 30.52
C LEU A 611 -8.87 0.34 30.06
N GLN A 612 -8.63 0.50 28.76
CA GLN A 612 -8.26 1.77 28.16
C GLN A 612 -9.27 2.11 27.07
N ALA A 613 -9.73 3.33 27.08
CA ALA A 613 -10.55 3.85 25.99
C ALA A 613 -10.05 5.23 25.59
N ASP A 614 -9.87 5.44 24.30
CA ASP A 614 -9.40 6.71 23.71
C ASP A 614 -10.35 7.15 22.62
N LEU A 615 -10.92 8.32 22.76
CA LEU A 615 -11.60 9.05 21.70
C LEU A 615 -10.56 9.92 21.00
N TRP A 616 -10.45 9.78 19.68
CA TRP A 616 -9.47 10.51 18.89
C TRP A 616 -10.10 11.17 17.68
N GLU A 617 -9.54 12.31 17.28
CA GLU A 617 -9.93 13.03 16.08
C GLU A 617 -8.69 13.55 15.35
N ILE A 618 -8.62 13.36 14.02
CA ILE A 618 -7.57 13.88 13.16
C ILE A 618 -8.23 14.68 12.05
N ARG A 619 -7.84 15.94 11.92
CA ARG A 619 -8.26 16.85 10.84
C ARG A 619 -7.04 17.14 9.98
N ARG A 620 -7.09 16.76 8.71
CA ARG A 620 -6.02 16.99 7.75
C ARG A 620 -6.50 17.95 6.67
N ARG A 621 -5.73 19.01 6.43
CA ARG A 621 -5.99 20.06 5.44
C ARG A 621 -4.88 20.14 4.41
N ASN A 622 -5.13 20.86 3.31
CA ASN A 622 -4.20 21.06 2.21
C ASN A 622 -3.69 19.71 1.64
N GLN A 623 -4.56 18.73 1.53
CA GLN A 623 -4.18 17.43 0.99
C GLN A 623 -3.71 17.58 -0.45
N ILE A 624 -2.53 17.04 -0.72
CA ILE A 624 -1.94 17.08 -2.05
C ILE A 624 -2.55 15.94 -2.87
N ASP A 625 -3.38 16.30 -3.81
CA ASP A 625 -4.04 15.41 -4.74
C ASP A 625 -4.21 16.10 -6.11
N ARG A 626 -4.99 15.51 -6.97
CA ARG A 626 -5.31 16.00 -8.31
C ARG A 626 -6.76 15.69 -8.64
N PHE A 627 -7.33 16.47 -9.51
CA PHE A 627 -8.65 16.17 -10.07
C PHE A 627 -8.62 14.88 -10.90
N SER A 628 -9.72 14.15 -10.94
CA SER A 628 -9.88 13.02 -11.87
C SER A 628 -9.88 13.50 -13.32
N ALA A 629 -9.59 12.60 -14.26
CA ALA A 629 -9.67 12.95 -15.68
C ALA A 629 -11.07 13.43 -16.06
N GLN A 630 -12.12 12.79 -15.52
CA GLN A 630 -13.51 13.18 -15.75
C GLN A 630 -13.81 14.59 -15.22
N GLN A 631 -13.31 14.93 -14.03
CA GLN A 631 -13.49 16.31 -13.49
C GLN A 631 -12.81 17.35 -14.36
N VAL A 632 -11.64 17.04 -14.92
CA VAL A 632 -10.96 17.97 -15.86
C VAL A 632 -11.78 18.18 -17.13
N ILE A 633 -12.32 17.10 -17.69
CA ILE A 633 -13.15 17.17 -18.90
C ILE A 633 -14.46 17.92 -18.63
N ASN A 634 -15.12 17.65 -17.52
CA ASN A 634 -16.36 18.34 -17.14
C ASN A 634 -16.19 19.85 -16.92
N ASN A 635 -14.96 20.30 -16.66
CA ASN A 635 -14.63 21.70 -16.42
C ASN A 635 -13.73 22.32 -17.51
N GLU A 636 -13.63 21.67 -18.66
CA GLU A 636 -12.74 22.09 -19.75
C GLU A 636 -12.91 23.56 -20.13
N PHE A 637 -14.15 24.03 -20.16
CA PHE A 637 -14.50 25.41 -20.56
C PHE A 637 -14.83 26.32 -19.35
N THR A 638 -14.59 25.87 -18.13
CA THR A 638 -14.80 26.69 -16.94
C THR A 638 -13.68 27.72 -16.83
N PRO A 639 -13.96 29.03 -16.89
CA PRO A 639 -12.95 30.07 -16.75
C PRO A 639 -12.20 29.96 -15.43
N GLY A 640 -10.86 30.02 -15.47
CA GLY A 640 -10.02 29.96 -14.28
C GLY A 640 -9.86 28.56 -13.67
N TYR A 641 -10.31 27.51 -14.32
CA TYR A 641 -10.13 26.14 -13.83
C TYR A 641 -8.66 25.72 -13.81
N ILE A 642 -8.16 25.38 -12.62
CA ILE A 642 -6.75 25.06 -12.38
C ILE A 642 -6.45 23.56 -12.37
N GLY A 643 -7.48 22.71 -12.49
CA GLY A 643 -7.37 21.25 -12.31
C GLY A 643 -6.61 20.51 -13.39
N GLY A 644 -6.48 21.09 -14.57
CA GLY A 644 -5.79 20.49 -15.69
C GLY A 644 -6.29 21.02 -17.05
N GLN A 645 -5.78 20.38 -18.09
CA GLN A 645 -6.10 20.71 -19.47
C GLN A 645 -6.56 19.47 -20.24
N VAL A 646 -7.47 19.64 -21.17
CA VAL A 646 -7.94 18.63 -22.11
C VAL A 646 -7.25 18.87 -23.45
N GLN A 647 -6.76 17.80 -24.06
CA GLN A 647 -6.25 17.82 -25.43
C GLN A 647 -7.16 16.95 -26.27
N ARG A 648 -7.77 17.57 -27.28
CA ARG A 648 -8.67 16.93 -28.23
C ARG A 648 -7.98 16.64 -29.53
N ASN A 649 -8.48 15.66 -30.25
CA ASN A 649 -8.03 15.36 -31.60
C ASN A 649 -8.29 16.60 -32.52
N THR A 650 -7.29 17.02 -33.26
CA THR A 650 -7.35 18.19 -34.14
C THR A 650 -7.70 17.87 -35.59
N ASN A 651 -7.89 16.58 -35.90
CA ASN A 651 -8.28 16.18 -37.26
C ASN A 651 -9.75 16.56 -37.52
N PRO A 652 -10.07 17.42 -38.50
CA PRO A 652 -11.43 17.83 -38.80
C PRO A 652 -12.38 16.67 -39.09
N ALA A 653 -11.88 15.56 -39.64
CA ALA A 653 -12.68 14.37 -39.91
C ALA A 653 -13.24 13.70 -38.63
N SER A 654 -12.69 14.03 -37.48
CA SER A 654 -13.11 13.51 -36.16
C SER A 654 -14.01 14.46 -35.36
N PHE A 655 -14.29 15.66 -35.93
CA PHE A 655 -15.09 16.67 -35.22
C PHE A 655 -16.58 16.32 -35.23
N LEU A 656 -17.30 16.88 -34.26
CA LEU A 656 -18.76 16.96 -34.34
C LEU A 656 -19.17 17.76 -35.58
N THR A 657 -20.36 17.53 -36.07
CA THR A 657 -20.89 18.23 -37.24
C THR A 657 -22.19 18.96 -36.92
N THR A 658 -22.41 20.05 -37.60
CA THR A 658 -23.73 20.70 -37.65
C THR A 658 -24.76 19.78 -38.35
N ALA A 659 -26.03 20.08 -38.25
CA ALA A 659 -27.07 19.36 -39.00
C ALA A 659 -26.84 19.36 -40.51
N ALA A 660 -26.14 20.37 -41.05
CA ALA A 660 -25.73 20.47 -42.45
C ALA A 660 -24.44 19.68 -42.75
N GLY A 661 -23.88 18.93 -41.80
CA GLY A 661 -22.67 18.14 -42.01
C GLY A 661 -21.35 18.93 -41.93
N VAL A 662 -21.36 20.19 -41.52
CA VAL A 662 -20.14 21.02 -41.40
C VAL A 662 -19.39 20.70 -40.12
N PRO A 663 -18.08 20.39 -40.18
CA PRO A 663 -17.27 20.13 -38.99
C PRO A 663 -17.20 21.33 -38.02
N ILE A 664 -17.35 21.07 -36.71
CA ILE A 664 -17.29 22.09 -35.67
C ILE A 664 -15.87 22.03 -35.03
N PRO A 665 -15.03 23.06 -35.25
CA PRO A 665 -13.68 23.08 -34.74
C PRO A 665 -13.61 22.91 -33.22
N GLY A 666 -12.58 22.22 -32.73
CA GLY A 666 -12.34 22.02 -31.30
C GLY A 666 -13.21 20.94 -30.64
N THR A 667 -14.08 20.28 -31.36
CA THR A 667 -14.99 19.22 -30.85
C THR A 667 -14.48 17.79 -31.11
N GLY A 668 -13.22 17.63 -31.50
CA GLY A 668 -12.64 16.29 -31.66
C GLY A 668 -12.68 15.49 -30.36
N PRO A 669 -12.61 14.15 -30.44
CA PRO A 669 -12.62 13.32 -29.25
C PRO A 669 -11.45 13.63 -28.33
N VAL A 670 -11.67 13.48 -27.01
CA VAL A 670 -10.61 13.65 -26.02
C VAL A 670 -9.55 12.58 -26.20
N GLU A 671 -8.29 12.99 -26.32
CA GLU A 671 -7.12 12.10 -26.40
C GLU A 671 -6.34 12.07 -25.10
N THR A 672 -6.19 13.23 -24.44
CA THR A 672 -5.33 13.36 -23.28
C THR A 672 -5.90 14.36 -22.28
N THR A 673 -5.68 14.05 -20.99
CA THR A 673 -5.81 15.02 -19.92
C THR A 673 -4.45 15.26 -19.28
N VAL A 674 -4.03 16.52 -19.18
CA VAL A 674 -2.82 16.92 -18.47
C VAL A 674 -3.24 17.46 -17.11
N ARG A 675 -2.77 16.84 -16.03
CA ARG A 675 -3.18 17.16 -14.65
C ARG A 675 -1.97 17.50 -13.80
N ARG A 676 -2.18 18.34 -12.77
CA ARG A 676 -1.15 18.74 -11.82
C ARG A 676 -1.55 18.36 -10.39
N PHE A 677 -0.55 18.21 -9.53
CA PHE A 677 -0.79 18.08 -8.10
C PHE A 677 -1.16 19.44 -7.51
N LEU A 678 -2.15 19.47 -6.64
CA LEU A 678 -2.70 20.67 -6.01
C LEU A 678 -3.04 20.38 -4.54
N ASN A 679 -3.09 21.42 -3.71
CA ASN A 679 -3.60 21.35 -2.35
C ASN A 679 -5.13 21.46 -2.39
N LEU A 680 -5.84 20.34 -2.44
CA LEU A 680 -7.27 20.30 -2.77
C LEU A 680 -8.19 20.15 -1.56
N GLY A 681 -8.02 19.08 -0.79
CA GLY A 681 -9.06 18.58 0.08
C GLY A 681 -8.80 18.70 1.58
N GLU A 682 -9.83 18.37 2.33
CA GLU A 682 -9.77 18.19 3.79
C GLU A 682 -10.31 16.80 4.15
N THR A 683 -9.72 16.17 5.15
CA THR A 683 -10.22 14.91 5.74
C THR A 683 -10.39 15.10 7.24
N ARG A 684 -11.53 14.65 7.79
CA ARG A 684 -11.82 14.61 9.23
C ARG A 684 -12.13 13.19 9.63
N VAL A 685 -11.29 12.61 10.47
CA VAL A 685 -11.45 11.24 10.94
C VAL A 685 -11.62 11.25 12.44
N LYS A 686 -12.64 10.55 12.95
CA LYS A 686 -12.93 10.45 14.39
C LYS A 686 -13.27 9.02 14.74
N GLY A 687 -12.74 8.53 15.84
CA GLY A 687 -13.00 7.16 16.29
C GLY A 687 -12.70 6.94 17.77
N VAL A 688 -13.05 5.75 18.22
CA VAL A 688 -12.75 5.25 19.57
C VAL A 688 -11.90 4.00 19.46
N ASP A 689 -10.81 3.97 20.22
CA ASP A 689 -10.00 2.77 20.44
C ASP A 689 -10.28 2.22 21.83
N LEU A 690 -10.50 0.91 21.91
CA LEU A 690 -10.69 0.15 23.15
C LEU A 690 -9.59 -0.89 23.28
N ASP A 691 -8.97 -0.97 24.47
CA ASP A 691 -8.02 -2.02 24.87
C ASP A 691 -8.40 -2.53 26.25
N VAL A 692 -8.82 -3.79 26.32
CA VAL A 692 -9.22 -4.45 27.57
C VAL A 692 -8.31 -5.63 27.82
N ARG A 693 -7.79 -5.71 29.03
CA ARG A 693 -6.97 -6.82 29.48
C ARG A 693 -7.41 -7.30 30.87
N HIS A 694 -7.62 -8.59 30.97
CA HIS A 694 -7.91 -9.24 32.27
C HIS A 694 -7.11 -10.52 32.44
N ARG A 695 -6.58 -10.75 33.63
CA ARG A 695 -5.79 -11.93 33.99
C ARG A 695 -6.36 -12.59 35.25
N PHE A 696 -6.47 -13.91 35.20
CA PHE A 696 -6.87 -14.71 36.37
C PHE A 696 -6.24 -16.10 36.29
N SER A 697 -6.27 -16.80 37.44
CA SER A 697 -5.78 -18.18 37.51
C SER A 697 -6.94 -19.17 37.36
N LEU A 698 -6.71 -20.24 36.59
CA LEU A 698 -7.69 -21.30 36.37
C LEU A 698 -6.94 -22.64 36.29
N GLY A 699 -7.33 -23.62 37.09
CA GLY A 699 -6.75 -24.97 37.02
C GLY A 699 -5.23 -25.04 37.20
N GLY A 700 -4.64 -24.16 38.02
CA GLY A 700 -3.19 -24.05 38.22
C GLY A 700 -2.44 -23.34 37.09
N GLY A 701 -3.14 -22.90 36.04
CA GLY A 701 -2.59 -22.08 34.98
C GLY A 701 -3.08 -20.62 35.02
N ARG A 702 -2.55 -19.80 34.13
CA ARG A 702 -2.90 -18.39 34.00
C ARG A 702 -3.67 -18.13 32.70
N VAL A 703 -4.89 -17.61 32.83
CA VAL A 703 -5.69 -17.12 31.73
C VAL A 703 -5.40 -15.62 31.52
N THR A 704 -5.24 -15.20 30.29
CA THR A 704 -5.19 -13.80 29.90
C THR A 704 -6.23 -13.55 28.80
N LEU A 705 -7.20 -12.72 29.08
CA LEU A 705 -8.16 -12.21 28.11
C LEU A 705 -7.66 -10.85 27.63
N ASN A 706 -7.66 -10.63 26.31
CA ASN A 706 -7.30 -9.36 25.69
C ASN A 706 -8.26 -9.05 24.55
N ALA A 707 -8.86 -7.88 24.57
CA ALA A 707 -9.74 -7.41 23.49
C ALA A 707 -9.27 -6.04 23.02
N LEU A 708 -9.12 -5.91 21.71
CA LEU A 708 -8.76 -4.68 21.04
C LEU A 708 -9.84 -4.36 20.02
N ALA A 709 -10.36 -3.14 20.01
CA ALA A 709 -11.33 -2.71 19.02
C ALA A 709 -11.07 -1.26 18.60
N THR A 710 -11.36 -0.94 17.36
CA THR A 710 -11.42 0.41 16.82
C THR A 710 -12.78 0.62 16.19
N TRP A 711 -13.51 1.61 16.69
CA TRP A 711 -14.77 2.05 16.11
C TRP A 711 -14.59 3.39 15.43
N MET A 712 -14.75 3.41 14.11
CA MET A 712 -14.73 4.61 13.27
C MET A 712 -16.09 5.29 13.36
N ILE A 713 -16.16 6.41 14.05
CA ILE A 713 -17.39 7.20 14.18
C ILE A 713 -17.65 7.98 12.89
N ARG A 714 -16.58 8.59 12.35
CA ARG A 714 -16.65 9.50 11.20
C ARG A 714 -15.40 9.39 10.35
N TYR A 715 -15.58 9.43 9.05
CA TYR A 715 -14.52 9.56 8.05
C TYR A 715 -15.03 10.51 6.96
N ASP A 716 -15.00 11.80 7.24
CA ASP A 716 -15.47 12.82 6.32
C ASP A 716 -14.35 13.24 5.39
N TYR A 717 -14.67 13.36 4.12
CA TYR A 717 -13.77 13.76 3.07
C TYR A 717 -14.40 14.87 2.22
N GLN A 718 -13.60 15.90 1.94
CA GLN A 718 -13.92 17.01 1.05
C GLN A 718 -12.97 16.94 -0.14
N LEU A 719 -13.50 16.73 -1.35
CA LEU A 719 -12.72 16.56 -2.58
C LEU A 719 -12.00 17.83 -3.02
N THR A 720 -12.69 18.96 -2.88
CA THR A 720 -12.21 20.28 -3.30
C THR A 720 -12.41 21.28 -2.19
N LYS A 721 -11.55 22.27 -2.10
CA LYS A 721 -11.63 23.35 -1.11
C LYS A 721 -12.99 24.06 -1.24
N GLY A 722 -13.75 24.12 -0.14
CA GLY A 722 -15.10 24.71 -0.13
C GLY A 722 -16.23 23.78 -0.58
N GLY A 723 -15.94 22.56 -1.07
CA GLY A 723 -16.96 21.59 -1.44
C GLY A 723 -17.65 20.93 -0.23
N ALA A 724 -18.68 20.13 -0.46
CA ALA A 724 -19.35 19.37 0.58
C ALA A 724 -18.48 18.25 1.16
N PHE A 725 -18.64 17.96 2.44
CA PHE A 725 -18.07 16.78 3.07
C PHE A 725 -18.93 15.55 2.81
N VAL A 726 -18.30 14.46 2.43
CA VAL A 726 -18.93 13.15 2.27
C VAL A 726 -18.41 12.18 3.33
N ASN A 727 -19.31 11.51 4.05
CA ASN A 727 -18.92 10.54 5.08
C ASN A 727 -18.67 9.16 4.47
N GLY A 728 -17.44 8.69 4.58
CA GLY A 728 -17.00 7.36 4.10
C GLY A 728 -16.94 6.29 5.17
N ALA A 729 -17.29 6.56 6.44
CA ALA A 729 -17.27 5.55 7.50
C ALA A 729 -18.33 4.49 7.28
N GLY A 730 -17.92 3.25 7.01
CA GLY A 730 -18.83 2.14 6.69
C GLY A 730 -19.51 2.28 5.34
N ASN A 731 -18.98 3.12 4.45
CA ASN A 731 -19.50 3.34 3.11
C ASN A 731 -18.36 3.30 2.08
N PHE A 732 -18.64 2.71 0.93
CA PHE A 732 -17.67 2.59 -0.17
C PHE A 732 -17.62 3.83 -1.08
N TYR A 733 -18.59 4.72 -1.08
CA TYR A 733 -18.70 5.81 -2.08
C TYR A 733 -17.39 6.51 -2.43
N LEU A 734 -16.50 6.64 -1.43
CA LEU A 734 -15.14 7.17 -1.64
C LEU A 734 -14.04 6.22 -1.17
N PHE A 735 -14.26 5.49 -0.07
CA PHE A 735 -13.25 4.61 0.55
C PHE A 735 -13.90 3.46 1.31
N GLU A 736 -13.38 2.26 1.07
CA GLU A 736 -13.74 1.05 1.80
C GLU A 736 -13.23 1.15 3.24
N THR A 737 -14.05 1.64 4.16
CA THR A 737 -13.65 1.79 5.57
C THR A 737 -14.69 1.15 6.49
N PRO A 738 -14.42 -0.07 7.02
CA PRO A 738 -15.30 -0.68 8.01
C PRO A 738 -15.45 0.20 9.26
N LYS A 739 -16.69 0.37 9.76
CA LYS A 739 -16.93 1.12 11.00
C LYS A 739 -16.30 0.47 12.23
N LEU A 740 -16.31 -0.86 12.30
CA LEU A 740 -15.81 -1.59 13.46
C LEU A 740 -14.82 -2.66 13.03
N ARG A 741 -13.67 -2.69 13.70
CA ARG A 741 -12.69 -3.77 13.61
C ARG A 741 -12.17 -4.11 15.00
N GLY A 742 -11.94 -5.40 15.23
CA GLY A 742 -11.42 -5.80 16.53
C GLY A 742 -10.88 -7.21 16.56
N THR A 743 -10.22 -7.52 17.68
CA THR A 743 -9.76 -8.86 17.99
C THR A 743 -10.02 -9.14 19.47
N ALA A 744 -10.47 -10.34 19.79
CA ALA A 744 -10.54 -10.85 21.16
C ALA A 744 -9.67 -12.10 21.25
N THR A 745 -8.78 -12.17 22.24
CA THR A 745 -7.85 -13.29 22.42
C THR A 745 -7.97 -13.80 23.85
N ALA A 746 -8.20 -15.09 24.00
CA ALA A 746 -8.08 -15.82 25.25
C ALA A 746 -6.81 -16.67 25.18
N SER A 747 -5.88 -16.47 26.13
CA SER A 747 -4.62 -17.24 26.20
C SER A 747 -4.58 -17.96 27.55
N TYR A 748 -4.14 -19.21 27.54
CA TYR A 748 -3.93 -20.04 28.72
C TYR A 748 -2.49 -20.53 28.78
N ALA A 749 -1.82 -20.33 29.91
CA ALA A 749 -0.47 -20.78 30.13
C ALA A 749 -0.39 -21.60 31.44
N LYS A 750 0.12 -22.83 31.33
CA LYS A 750 0.34 -23.75 32.47
C LYS A 750 1.62 -24.55 32.23
N GLY A 751 2.55 -24.46 33.22
CA GLY A 751 3.87 -25.06 33.03
C GLY A 751 4.56 -24.58 31.76
N ASP A 752 4.97 -25.51 30.92
CA ASP A 752 5.65 -25.26 29.69
C ASP A 752 4.72 -25.04 28.46
N TRP A 753 3.41 -25.17 28.67
CA TRP A 753 2.40 -24.99 27.65
C TRP A 753 1.83 -23.57 27.63
N SER A 754 1.66 -23.01 26.46
CA SER A 754 0.92 -21.78 26.23
C SER A 754 0.06 -21.90 24.98
N SER A 755 -1.25 -21.72 25.12
CA SER A 755 -2.21 -21.84 24.03
C SER A 755 -3.08 -20.60 23.95
N PHE A 756 -3.63 -20.30 22.78
CA PHE A 756 -4.56 -19.20 22.60
C PHE A 756 -5.65 -19.53 21.58
N VAL A 757 -6.80 -18.88 21.77
CA VAL A 757 -7.86 -18.75 20.78
C VAL A 757 -8.04 -17.26 20.51
N ARG A 758 -8.11 -16.87 19.25
CA ARG A 758 -8.31 -15.49 18.83
C ARG A 758 -9.47 -15.39 17.86
N TYR A 759 -10.41 -14.53 18.19
CA TYR A 759 -11.50 -14.12 17.32
C TYR A 759 -11.13 -12.80 16.65
N ASN A 760 -11.22 -12.76 15.32
CA ASN A 760 -10.99 -11.56 14.52
C ASN A 760 -12.30 -11.10 13.89
N TYR A 761 -12.59 -9.81 13.94
CA TYR A 761 -13.79 -9.20 13.38
C TYR A 761 -13.43 -8.03 12.45
N THR A 762 -13.99 -8.02 11.27
CA THR A 762 -13.98 -6.90 10.33
C THR A 762 -15.41 -6.59 9.95
N GLY A 763 -15.89 -5.39 10.25
CA GLY A 763 -17.23 -4.92 9.88
C GLY A 763 -17.43 -4.87 8.38
N GLY A 764 -18.64 -5.01 7.94
CA GLY A 764 -19.05 -4.77 6.56
C GLY A 764 -19.12 -3.27 6.24
N TRP A 765 -19.44 -2.96 4.98
CA TRP A 765 -19.70 -1.60 4.50
C TRP A 765 -20.77 -1.60 3.43
N ASP A 766 -21.42 -0.45 3.31
CA ASP A 766 -22.49 -0.21 2.33
C ASP A 766 -21.91 0.43 1.06
N TYR A 767 -22.64 0.33 -0.03
CA TYR A 767 -22.37 1.00 -1.31
C TYR A 767 -23.40 2.12 -1.58
N ASN A 768 -23.74 2.88 -0.56
CA ASN A 768 -24.72 3.96 -0.71
C ASN A 768 -24.11 5.14 -1.45
N ASP A 769 -24.71 5.49 -2.58
CA ASP A 769 -24.39 6.68 -3.36
C ASP A 769 -25.64 7.59 -3.40
N PRO A 770 -25.59 8.76 -2.76
CA PRO A 770 -26.72 9.67 -2.75
C PRO A 770 -27.01 10.31 -4.12
N THR A 771 -26.10 10.18 -5.08
CA THR A 771 -26.22 10.74 -6.43
C THR A 771 -26.90 9.79 -7.41
N VAL A 772 -27.11 8.52 -7.01
CA VAL A 772 -27.73 7.48 -7.85
C VAL A 772 -29.14 7.19 -7.36
N ALA A 773 -30.13 7.20 -8.26
CA ALA A 773 -31.54 6.96 -7.92
C ALA A 773 -31.77 5.59 -7.25
N SER A 774 -30.97 4.57 -7.57
CA SER A 774 -31.01 3.27 -6.90
C SER A 774 -30.40 3.28 -5.49
N GLY A 775 -29.74 4.37 -5.09
CA GLY A 775 -28.99 4.46 -3.84
C GLY A 775 -27.76 3.55 -3.75
N CYS A 776 -27.42 2.81 -4.80
CA CYS A 776 -26.37 1.82 -4.81
C CYS A 776 -25.27 2.13 -5.83
N TYR A 777 -24.08 2.49 -5.36
CA TYR A 777 -22.91 2.67 -6.20
C TYR A 777 -22.27 1.33 -6.54
N LEU A 778 -22.34 0.92 -7.82
CA LEU A 778 -21.80 -0.35 -8.30
C LEU A 778 -20.67 -0.18 -9.35
N GLY A 779 -20.04 0.97 -9.40
CA GLY A 779 -19.00 1.27 -10.39
C GLY A 779 -19.54 1.36 -11.82
N SER A 780 -18.64 1.36 -12.81
CA SER A 780 -18.98 1.47 -14.24
C SER A 780 -19.65 0.25 -14.86
N THR A 781 -19.93 -0.80 -14.10
CA THR A 781 -20.61 -1.99 -14.57
C THR A 781 -22.02 -2.04 -14.01
N SER A 782 -23.02 -2.08 -14.86
CA SER A 782 -24.43 -2.24 -14.55
C SER A 782 -24.77 -3.59 -13.88
N LEU A 783 -24.15 -3.88 -12.75
CA LEU A 783 -24.60 -4.93 -11.84
C LEU A 783 -25.87 -4.40 -11.19
N THR A 784 -27.01 -4.75 -11.74
CA THR A 784 -28.29 -4.38 -11.18
C THR A 784 -28.45 -4.98 -9.79
N LEU A 785 -29.03 -4.20 -8.86
CA LEU A 785 -29.49 -4.65 -7.53
C LEU A 785 -30.21 -6.01 -7.55
N ALA A 786 -30.84 -6.38 -8.69
CA ALA A 786 -31.48 -7.64 -8.91
C ALA A 786 -30.59 -8.86 -8.68
N TYR A 787 -29.25 -8.74 -8.91
CA TYR A 787 -28.32 -9.86 -8.75
C TYR A 787 -27.75 -10.03 -7.33
N LEU A 788 -27.58 -8.93 -6.60
CA LEU A 788 -26.91 -8.96 -5.30
C LEU A 788 -27.89 -8.96 -4.13
N GLY A 789 -29.15 -8.60 -4.36
CA GLY A 789 -30.21 -8.48 -3.35
C GLY A 789 -29.91 -7.44 -2.25
N ARG A 790 -28.73 -6.75 -2.33
CA ARG A 790 -28.28 -5.78 -1.33
C ARG A 790 -27.05 -4.99 -1.81
N CYS A 791 -26.93 -3.76 -1.36
CA CYS A 791 -25.81 -2.86 -1.61
C CYS A 791 -24.77 -2.88 -0.48
N GLN A 792 -24.28 -4.05 -0.07
CA GLN A 792 -23.33 -4.12 1.03
C GLN A 792 -22.36 -5.30 0.93
N VAL A 793 -21.15 -5.12 1.44
CA VAL A 793 -20.23 -6.20 1.76
C VAL A 793 -20.46 -6.64 3.19
N ARG A 794 -20.64 -7.93 3.42
CA ARG A 794 -20.89 -8.51 4.76
C ARG A 794 -19.67 -8.34 5.66
N SER A 795 -19.93 -8.35 6.96
CA SER A 795 -18.86 -8.50 7.95
C SER A 795 -18.17 -9.85 7.82
N TRP A 796 -16.90 -9.87 8.17
CA TRP A 796 -16.06 -11.06 8.12
C TRP A 796 -15.44 -11.37 9.48
N THR A 797 -15.54 -12.63 9.89
CA THR A 797 -14.99 -13.13 11.14
C THR A 797 -14.12 -14.35 10.89
N THR A 798 -13.05 -14.50 11.65
CA THR A 798 -12.20 -15.70 11.62
C THR A 798 -11.73 -16.04 13.04
N ILE A 799 -11.51 -17.33 13.28
CA ILE A 799 -10.93 -17.83 14.53
C ILE A 799 -9.54 -18.39 14.24
N ASP A 800 -8.55 -17.95 15.03
CA ASP A 800 -7.19 -18.48 15.00
C ASP A 800 -6.94 -19.23 16.32
N VAL A 801 -6.26 -20.38 16.24
CA VAL A 801 -5.87 -21.19 17.40
C VAL A 801 -4.37 -21.44 17.33
N GLY A 802 -3.68 -21.35 18.46
CA GLY A 802 -2.26 -21.64 18.50
C GLY A 802 -1.84 -22.21 19.85
N THR A 803 -0.74 -22.96 19.80
CA THR A 803 -0.11 -23.53 20.99
C THR A 803 1.40 -23.47 20.88
N SER A 804 2.08 -23.42 22.01
CA SER A 804 3.53 -23.55 22.11
C SER A 804 3.91 -24.36 23.33
N TYR A 805 5.01 -25.10 23.17
CA TYR A 805 5.59 -25.94 24.22
C TYR A 805 7.09 -25.67 24.39
N THR A 806 7.51 -25.40 25.62
CA THR A 806 8.90 -25.04 26.00
C THR A 806 9.55 -26.05 26.95
N GLY A 807 8.91 -27.21 27.21
CA GLY A 807 9.38 -28.21 28.19
C GLY A 807 10.64 -28.98 27.76
N PHE A 808 11.03 -28.95 26.50
CA PHE A 808 12.34 -29.43 26.06
C PHE A 808 13.41 -28.39 26.38
N LYS A 809 14.51 -28.83 27.08
CA LYS A 809 15.52 -27.89 27.59
C LYS A 809 16.06 -26.86 26.59
N ARG A 810 16.12 -27.21 25.31
CA ARG A 810 16.70 -26.36 24.24
C ARG A 810 15.74 -26.08 23.10
N PHE A 811 14.60 -26.74 23.04
CA PHE A 811 13.65 -26.59 21.95
C PHE A 811 12.39 -25.86 22.40
N THR A 812 11.93 -24.96 21.56
CA THR A 812 10.59 -24.42 21.62
C THR A 812 9.84 -24.86 20.37
N LEU A 813 8.70 -25.51 20.57
CA LEU A 813 7.79 -25.91 19.50
C LEU A 813 6.59 -24.97 19.51
N ALA A 814 6.12 -24.54 18.33
CA ALA A 814 4.87 -23.81 18.24
C ALA A 814 4.09 -24.18 16.99
N ALA A 815 2.77 -24.21 17.10
CA ALA A 815 1.85 -24.43 16.00
C ALA A 815 0.71 -23.40 16.05
N VAL A 816 0.33 -22.87 14.89
CA VAL A 816 -0.77 -21.91 14.76
C VAL A 816 -1.60 -22.30 13.54
N VAL A 817 -2.90 -22.45 13.73
CA VAL A 817 -3.87 -22.55 12.63
C VAL A 817 -4.68 -21.26 12.60
N ARG A 818 -4.62 -20.54 11.49
CA ARG A 818 -5.41 -19.32 11.27
C ARG A 818 -6.66 -19.67 10.49
N ASN A 819 -7.75 -18.97 10.83
CA ASN A 819 -9.04 -19.16 10.19
C ASN A 819 -9.48 -20.64 10.19
N VAL A 820 -9.53 -21.25 11.38
CA VAL A 820 -9.81 -22.69 11.56
C VAL A 820 -11.15 -23.12 10.95
N GLU A 821 -12.10 -22.19 10.86
CA GLU A 821 -13.42 -22.41 10.24
C GLU A 821 -13.33 -22.41 8.69
N ASN A 822 -12.18 -22.18 8.11
CA ASN A 822 -11.97 -22.04 6.67
C ASN A 822 -12.94 -21.04 6.00
N ARG A 823 -13.30 -19.97 6.70
CA ARG A 823 -14.19 -18.93 6.16
C ARG A 823 -13.56 -18.21 5.00
N ARG A 824 -14.32 -18.13 3.91
CA ARG A 824 -13.91 -17.37 2.72
C ARG A 824 -14.21 -15.89 2.87
N ALA A 825 -13.48 -15.08 2.12
CA ALA A 825 -13.71 -13.65 2.06
C ALA A 825 -15.11 -13.33 1.53
N PRO A 826 -15.83 -12.33 2.08
CA PRO A 826 -17.13 -11.92 1.54
C PRO A 826 -16.96 -11.32 0.14
N TYR A 827 -17.97 -11.52 -0.69
CA TYR A 827 -18.00 -10.95 -2.03
C TYR A 827 -18.05 -9.42 -2.00
N ASP A 828 -17.19 -8.80 -2.82
CA ASP A 828 -17.11 -7.37 -3.04
C ASP A 828 -17.30 -7.06 -4.52
N PRO A 829 -18.45 -6.50 -4.93
CA PRO A 829 -18.80 -6.26 -6.33
C PRO A 829 -17.88 -5.24 -7.02
N ASN A 830 -17.24 -4.33 -6.29
CA ASN A 830 -16.30 -3.37 -6.86
C ASN A 830 -14.89 -3.93 -7.09
N GLN A 831 -14.60 -5.09 -6.54
CA GLN A 831 -13.35 -5.81 -6.80
C GLN A 831 -13.54 -6.76 -7.99
N THR A 832 -13.80 -6.19 -9.17
CA THR A 832 -14.15 -6.93 -10.38
C THR A 832 -13.13 -8.01 -10.77
N THR A 833 -11.88 -7.86 -10.41
CA THR A 833 -10.81 -8.82 -10.72
C THR A 833 -10.72 -9.96 -9.68
N LEU A 834 -10.82 -9.64 -8.38
CA LEU A 834 -10.60 -10.62 -7.31
C LEU A 834 -11.90 -11.09 -6.65
N GLY A 835 -12.99 -10.35 -6.81
CA GLY A 835 -14.27 -10.63 -6.18
C GLY A 835 -14.28 -10.45 -4.65
N PHE A 836 -13.22 -9.97 -4.04
CA PHE A 836 -13.10 -9.66 -2.61
C PHE A 836 -12.12 -8.52 -2.39
N ASN A 837 -12.23 -7.81 -1.28
CA ASN A 837 -11.33 -6.73 -0.94
C ASN A 837 -10.05 -7.25 -0.28
N PRO A 838 -8.89 -7.25 -0.96
CA PRO A 838 -7.65 -7.78 -0.40
C PRO A 838 -7.07 -6.89 0.71
N SER A 839 -7.60 -5.67 0.91
CA SER A 839 -7.18 -4.79 1.99
C SER A 839 -7.71 -5.23 3.35
N TYR A 840 -8.83 -5.94 3.37
CA TYR A 840 -9.51 -6.37 4.60
C TYR A 840 -9.68 -7.88 4.74
N HIS A 841 -9.64 -8.63 3.64
CA HIS A 841 -9.96 -10.03 3.61
C HIS A 841 -8.79 -10.87 3.12
N ASN A 842 -8.56 -12.02 3.76
CA ASN A 842 -7.56 -13.00 3.32
C ASN A 842 -8.27 -14.16 2.60
N PRO A 843 -7.98 -14.39 1.31
CA PRO A 843 -8.65 -15.42 0.51
C PRO A 843 -8.10 -16.83 0.75
N LEU A 844 -6.97 -16.96 1.46
CA LEU A 844 -6.25 -18.24 1.57
C LEU A 844 -6.99 -19.31 2.40
N GLY A 845 -8.09 -18.94 3.08
CA GLY A 845 -8.80 -19.86 3.95
C GLY A 845 -7.97 -20.29 5.16
N ALA A 846 -8.21 -21.50 5.65
CA ALA A 846 -7.50 -22.05 6.79
C ALA A 846 -6.04 -22.36 6.44
N ASN A 847 -5.10 -21.88 7.27
CA ASN A 847 -3.68 -22.13 7.06
C ASN A 847 -2.98 -22.46 8.38
N ALA A 848 -2.17 -23.49 8.36
CA ALA A 848 -1.36 -23.95 9.48
C ALA A 848 0.11 -23.50 9.31
N ASN A 849 0.74 -23.17 10.41
CA ASN A 849 2.17 -22.89 10.49
C ASN A 849 2.75 -23.57 11.72
N VAL A 850 3.85 -24.30 11.55
CA VAL A 850 4.60 -24.96 12.63
C VAL A 850 6.00 -24.34 12.67
N SER A 851 6.50 -24.13 13.87
CA SER A 851 7.87 -23.62 14.07
C SER A 851 8.58 -24.39 15.17
N VAL A 852 9.89 -24.57 14.97
CA VAL A 852 10.83 -25.15 15.90
C VAL A 852 11.96 -24.14 16.09
N THR A 853 12.27 -23.81 17.34
CA THR A 853 13.44 -22.99 17.67
C THR A 853 14.35 -23.77 18.59
N TYR A 854 15.63 -23.86 18.24
CA TYR A 854 16.69 -24.44 19.07
C TYR A 854 17.54 -23.32 19.66
N SER A 855 17.73 -23.33 20.95
CA SER A 855 18.59 -22.37 21.69
C SER A 855 19.87 -23.06 22.12
N PHE A 856 20.99 -22.53 21.67
CA PHE A 856 22.33 -22.95 22.13
C PHE A 856 22.63 -22.25 23.46
N LYS A 857 23.01 -23.01 24.46
CA LYS A 857 23.52 -22.49 25.71
C LYS A 857 24.80 -23.18 26.06
#